data_c2f8363ff2f9e11ad5e16412b6bdfda1
#
_entry.id   c2f8363ff2f9e11ad5e16412b6bdfda1
#
_cell.length_a   1.000
_cell.length_b   1.000
_cell.length_c   1.000
_cell.angle_alpha   90.00
_cell.angle_beta   90.00
_cell.angle_gamma   90.00
#
_symmetry.space_group_name_H-M   'P 1'
#
loop_
_entity.id
_entity.type
_entity.pdbx_description
1 polymer ?
#
loop_
_entity_poly.entity_id
_entity_poly.type
_entity_poly.pdbx_seq_one_letter_code
_entity_poly.pdbx_strand_id
1 'polypeptide(L)'
;MKKTYSMELAGRTLSVDIGRVAAQANGAALMHYGDTVVLSTATASEKPREGIDFFPLSVEFEEKMYSVGKIPGGFNKREGKASENAVLTARVIDRPMRPLFPKDYRNDVTLNNMVMSVDPECRPELLAMLGSAIATSISDIPFCGPCATTQIGMVNGEFVVNPSQADWDNGDLQLTVASTSEKVIMIEAGANEIKEEKMIEAIYMAHEINQTIIEFINNMVAEIGKPKHEYTSCAVPEEMFAAMREIVTPEEMEEAVFTDVKQVREENIRAITEKLEEAFAENEEWLAVLGEAVYQYQKKTVRKMILKDHKRPDGRAITQIRPLAAEVDLIPRVHGSAMFTRGQTQICTITTLAPLSEVQKVDGLDENITSKRYMHHYNFPSYSVGETKPSRGPGRREIGHGALAEKALVPVLPTEEEFPYAIRTVSETFESNGSTSQASICASTMSLMAAGVPIKKPVAGISCGLVTGETDDDYIVLTDIQGLEDFFGDMDFKVAGTQDGITAIQMDIKIHGLTRPIVEEAIARTREARLYILDEVMKPAIAEPRAQVGRYAPKIISMQIDPQKIGDVVGQRGKTINAIIEQTGVKIDITDDGSVSICGTDVDMMNRAAELIRIIVTDFEAGQILSGKVVSIKEFGAFIEFAPGKEGMVHISKISKERINRVEDVLTLGDKVTVVCLGKDKMGRMSFSIKDVK
;
A
#
# COMPACT_ATOMS: atom_id res chain seq x y z
N MET A 1 -21.79 -1.35 36.06
CA MET A 1 -22.54 -0.07 36.12
C MET A 1 -22.36 0.59 34.75
N LYS A 2 -23.46 1.12 34.19
CA LYS A 2 -23.36 1.85 32.88
C LYS A 2 -22.89 3.27 33.17
N LYS A 3 -21.87 3.74 32.49
CA LYS A 3 -21.33 5.08 32.67
C LYS A 3 -20.83 5.65 31.34
N THR A 4 -21.08 6.94 31.10
CA THR A 4 -20.60 7.68 29.93
C THR A 4 -19.56 8.69 30.39
N TYR A 5 -18.42 8.73 29.73
CA TYR A 5 -17.36 9.72 29.88
C TYR A 5 -17.28 10.56 28.62
N SER A 6 -16.90 11.83 28.75
CA SER A 6 -16.73 12.70 27.58
C SER A 6 -15.63 13.72 27.77
N MET A 7 -15.04 14.14 26.66
CA MET A 7 -14.07 15.24 26.56
C MET A 7 -14.26 15.99 25.24
N GLU A 8 -13.83 17.23 25.21
CA GLU A 8 -13.72 17.97 23.95
C GLU A 8 -12.39 17.65 23.26
N LEU A 9 -12.45 17.27 22.00
CA LEU A 9 -11.28 16.91 21.17
C LEU A 9 -11.42 17.56 19.79
N ALA A 10 -10.50 18.42 19.41
CA ALA A 10 -10.50 19.13 18.12
C ALA A 10 -11.86 19.79 17.78
N GLY A 11 -12.48 20.44 18.79
CA GLY A 11 -13.75 21.17 18.63
C GLY A 11 -14.99 20.30 18.54
N ARG A 12 -14.90 18.99 18.86
CA ARG A 12 -16.02 18.04 18.89
C ARG A 12 -15.99 17.22 20.17
N THR A 13 -17.15 16.79 20.63
CA THR A 13 -17.26 15.93 21.82
C THR A 13 -16.92 14.49 21.47
N LEU A 14 -15.85 13.96 22.05
CA LEU A 14 -15.55 12.54 22.12
C LEU A 14 -16.25 11.95 23.36
N SER A 15 -17.04 10.89 23.20
CA SER A 15 -17.67 10.21 24.34
C SER A 15 -17.47 8.70 24.29
N VAL A 16 -17.49 8.08 25.47
CA VAL A 16 -17.24 6.66 25.69
C VAL A 16 -18.27 6.08 26.64
N ASP A 17 -19.05 5.10 26.17
CA ASP A 17 -19.96 4.34 27.00
C ASP A 17 -19.27 3.06 27.51
N ILE A 18 -19.17 2.92 28.82
CA ILE A 18 -18.62 1.73 29.50
C ILE A 18 -19.73 0.94 30.18
N GLY A 19 -19.63 -0.39 30.13
CA GLY A 19 -20.58 -1.31 30.76
C GLY A 19 -21.96 -1.35 30.10
N ARG A 20 -22.11 -0.79 28.90
CA ARG A 20 -23.36 -0.80 28.14
C ARG A 20 -23.52 -2.05 27.27
N VAL A 21 -22.44 -2.52 26.66
CA VAL A 21 -22.38 -3.64 25.71
C VAL A 21 -21.16 -4.51 26.00
N ALA A 22 -21.11 -5.71 25.43
CA ALA A 22 -19.96 -6.63 25.44
C ALA A 22 -19.44 -6.97 26.86
N ALA A 23 -20.34 -7.23 27.81
CA ALA A 23 -20.04 -7.44 29.22
C ALA A 23 -19.18 -8.70 29.52
N GLN A 24 -19.04 -9.62 28.56
CA GLN A 24 -18.18 -10.81 28.68
C GLN A 24 -16.71 -10.57 28.28
N ALA A 25 -16.41 -9.47 27.60
CA ALA A 25 -15.04 -9.08 27.33
C ALA A 25 -14.33 -8.61 28.61
N ASN A 26 -13.01 -8.77 28.71
CA ASN A 26 -12.24 -8.24 29.83
C ASN A 26 -12.39 -6.73 29.95
N GLY A 27 -12.41 -6.03 28.81
CA GLY A 27 -12.71 -4.61 28.69
C GLY A 27 -13.50 -4.31 27.40
N ALA A 28 -14.40 -3.33 27.48
CA ALA A 28 -15.18 -2.89 26.32
C ALA A 28 -15.48 -1.38 26.39
N ALA A 29 -15.32 -0.69 25.26
CA ALA A 29 -15.61 0.73 25.10
C ALA A 29 -16.44 0.95 23.83
N LEU A 30 -17.63 1.53 23.98
CA LEU A 30 -18.43 1.99 22.84
C LEU A 30 -18.11 3.47 22.63
N MET A 31 -17.36 3.75 21.61
CA MET A 31 -16.82 5.07 21.28
C MET A 31 -17.77 5.84 20.38
N HIS A 32 -17.90 7.14 20.63
CA HIS A 32 -18.71 8.07 19.82
C HIS A 32 -17.93 9.33 19.54
N TYR A 33 -17.89 9.77 18.27
CA TYR A 33 -17.31 11.03 17.84
C TYR A 33 -18.05 11.54 16.60
N GLY A 34 -18.82 12.63 16.75
CA GLY A 34 -19.89 12.93 15.79
C GLY A 34 -20.88 11.76 15.71
N ASP A 35 -21.31 11.41 14.52
CA ASP A 35 -22.16 10.23 14.27
C ASP A 35 -21.35 8.94 14.05
N THR A 36 -20.02 8.98 14.15
CA THR A 36 -19.18 7.77 14.09
C THR A 36 -19.26 7.01 15.41
N VAL A 37 -19.52 5.70 15.32
CA VAL A 37 -19.60 4.78 16.45
C VAL A 37 -18.74 3.56 16.20
N VAL A 38 -17.82 3.27 17.13
CA VAL A 38 -16.95 2.08 17.10
C VAL A 38 -17.05 1.34 18.43
N LEU A 39 -17.32 0.03 18.36
CA LEU A 39 -17.20 -0.86 19.52
C LEU A 39 -15.80 -1.46 19.55
N SER A 40 -15.04 -1.14 20.58
CA SER A 40 -13.72 -1.71 20.85
C SER A 40 -13.78 -2.65 22.05
N THR A 41 -13.25 -3.87 21.90
CA THR A 41 -13.19 -4.86 22.98
C THR A 41 -11.78 -5.41 23.15
N ALA A 42 -11.42 -5.74 24.37
CA ALA A 42 -10.19 -6.42 24.73
C ALA A 42 -10.53 -7.71 25.47
N THR A 43 -9.98 -8.84 25.02
CA THR A 43 -10.21 -10.16 25.59
C THR A 43 -8.90 -10.90 25.69
N ALA A 44 -8.62 -11.55 26.83
CA ALA A 44 -7.44 -12.38 27.03
C ALA A 44 -7.81 -13.81 27.41
N SER A 45 -6.98 -14.79 27.04
CA SER A 45 -7.11 -16.15 27.52
C SER A 45 -6.67 -16.24 28.98
N GLU A 46 -7.20 -17.22 29.72
CA GLU A 46 -6.82 -17.45 31.13
C GLU A 46 -5.38 -17.99 31.28
N LYS A 47 -4.89 -18.70 30.25
CA LYS A 47 -3.56 -19.33 30.23
C LYS A 47 -2.93 -19.20 28.85
N PRO A 48 -1.59 -19.20 28.76
CA PRO A 48 -0.89 -19.28 27.49
C PRO A 48 -1.14 -20.66 26.82
N ARG A 49 -1.06 -20.70 25.50
CA ARG A 49 -1.05 -21.97 24.75
C ARG A 49 0.26 -22.71 25.00
N GLU A 50 0.20 -24.03 25.02
CA GLU A 50 1.38 -24.87 25.18
C GLU A 50 2.38 -24.67 24.03
N GLY A 51 3.66 -24.52 24.37
CA GLY A 51 4.75 -24.38 23.39
C GLY A 51 4.82 -23.01 22.68
N ILE A 52 4.11 -21.98 23.17
CA ILE A 52 4.18 -20.66 22.55
C ILE A 52 5.42 -19.89 23.04
N ASP A 53 6.19 -19.36 22.08
CA ASP A 53 7.44 -18.63 22.28
C ASP A 53 7.34 -17.12 22.03
N PHE A 54 6.17 -16.62 21.62
CA PHE A 54 5.91 -15.21 21.34
C PHE A 54 4.63 -14.72 22.00
N PHE A 55 4.45 -13.40 22.10
CA PHE A 55 3.20 -12.79 22.57
C PHE A 55 2.14 -12.78 21.47
N PRO A 56 1.04 -13.56 21.61
CA PRO A 56 0.02 -13.69 20.57
C PRO A 56 -1.06 -12.60 20.68
N LEU A 57 -0.74 -11.38 20.26
CA LEU A 57 -1.70 -10.28 20.11
C LEU A 57 -2.34 -10.34 18.73
N SER A 58 -3.67 -10.44 18.70
CA SER A 58 -4.49 -10.30 17.49
C SER A 58 -5.29 -9.00 17.55
N VAL A 59 -5.15 -8.19 16.51
CA VAL A 59 -5.95 -6.96 16.35
C VAL A 59 -6.81 -7.09 15.11
N GLU A 60 -8.11 -6.86 15.27
CA GLU A 60 -9.08 -6.87 14.18
C GLU A 60 -9.74 -5.49 14.07
N PHE A 61 -9.90 -5.02 12.84
CA PHE A 61 -10.70 -3.86 12.50
C PHE A 61 -11.78 -4.33 11.52
N GLU A 62 -13.01 -4.27 11.92
CA GLU A 62 -14.14 -4.81 11.18
C GLU A 62 -14.95 -3.70 10.51
N GLU A 63 -14.77 -3.55 9.22
CA GLU A 63 -15.58 -2.68 8.38
C GLU A 63 -16.94 -3.33 8.11
N LYS A 64 -18.00 -2.72 8.61
CA LYS A 64 -19.38 -3.18 8.40
C LYS A 64 -20.07 -2.24 7.41
N MET A 65 -20.48 -2.75 6.26
CA MET A 65 -21.07 -1.94 5.20
C MET A 65 -22.38 -1.25 5.63
N TYR A 66 -23.09 -1.83 6.61
CA TYR A 66 -24.27 -1.18 7.21
C TYR A 66 -23.92 0.15 7.91
N SER A 67 -22.66 0.37 8.33
CA SER A 67 -22.23 1.59 9.00
C SER A 67 -22.32 2.83 8.10
N VAL A 68 -22.34 2.62 6.79
CA VAL A 68 -22.57 3.64 5.74
C VAL A 68 -23.83 3.37 4.92
N GLY A 69 -24.78 2.55 5.47
CA GLY A 69 -26.05 2.26 4.82
C GLY A 69 -25.98 1.39 3.57
N LYS A 70 -24.86 0.67 3.34
CA LYS A 70 -24.66 -0.17 2.16
C LYS A 70 -24.86 -1.66 2.43
N ILE A 71 -25.26 -2.39 1.39
CA ILE A 71 -25.17 -3.85 1.32
C ILE A 71 -23.86 -4.21 0.60
N PRO A 72 -23.06 -5.17 1.12
CA PRO A 72 -21.81 -5.57 0.47
C PRO A 72 -21.97 -5.90 -1.02
N GLY A 73 -21.05 -5.39 -1.87
CA GLY A 73 -21.12 -5.52 -3.32
C GLY A 73 -20.92 -6.95 -3.84
N GLY A 74 -20.24 -7.82 -3.06
CA GLY A 74 -19.94 -9.19 -3.42
C GLY A 74 -21.19 -10.08 -3.65
N PHE A 75 -21.01 -11.22 -4.32
CA PHE A 75 -22.10 -12.12 -4.68
C PHE A 75 -22.94 -12.58 -3.49
N ASN A 76 -22.31 -12.92 -2.36
CA ASN A 76 -22.99 -13.40 -1.14
C ASN A 76 -23.66 -12.29 -0.32
N LYS A 77 -23.50 -11.02 -0.72
CA LYS A 77 -24.05 -9.85 0.02
C LYS A 77 -23.68 -9.86 1.51
N ARG A 78 -22.48 -10.32 1.82
CA ARG A 78 -21.92 -10.40 3.16
C ARG A 78 -20.46 -9.99 3.12
N GLU A 79 -19.96 -9.34 4.18
CA GLU A 79 -18.55 -9.05 4.36
C GLU A 79 -17.73 -10.35 4.34
N GLY A 80 -16.64 -10.34 3.59
CA GLY A 80 -15.73 -11.48 3.42
C GLY A 80 -14.48 -11.35 4.27
N LYS A 81 -13.31 -11.53 3.63
CA LYS A 81 -12.01 -11.27 4.27
C LYS A 81 -11.87 -9.76 4.54
N ALA A 82 -11.05 -9.44 5.55
CA ALA A 82 -10.69 -8.06 5.83
C ALA A 82 -10.16 -7.36 4.57
N SER A 83 -10.62 -6.14 4.33
CA SER A 83 -10.13 -5.28 3.26
C SER A 83 -8.65 -4.91 3.48
N GLU A 84 -7.99 -4.37 2.47
CA GLU A 84 -6.64 -3.81 2.63
C GLU A 84 -6.62 -2.74 3.72
N ASN A 85 -7.57 -1.80 3.71
CA ASN A 85 -7.70 -0.77 4.75
C ASN A 85 -7.90 -1.35 6.15
N ALA A 86 -8.75 -2.36 6.29
CA ALA A 86 -8.96 -3.02 7.58
C ALA A 86 -7.69 -3.69 8.11
N VAL A 87 -6.91 -4.34 7.25
CA VAL A 87 -5.60 -4.93 7.62
C VAL A 87 -4.61 -3.86 8.04
N LEU A 88 -4.53 -2.75 7.30
CA LEU A 88 -3.61 -1.65 7.60
C LEU A 88 -3.98 -0.96 8.91
N THR A 89 -5.26 -0.67 9.14
CA THR A 89 -5.76 -0.09 10.38
C THR A 89 -5.47 -1.00 11.59
N ALA A 90 -5.73 -2.30 11.46
CA ALA A 90 -5.39 -3.26 12.51
C ALA A 90 -3.89 -3.25 12.86
N ARG A 91 -3.01 -3.08 11.87
CA ARG A 91 -1.56 -2.95 12.08
C ARG A 91 -1.17 -1.63 12.75
N VAL A 92 -1.86 -0.52 12.42
CA VAL A 92 -1.64 0.78 13.06
C VAL A 92 -2.08 0.75 14.53
N ILE A 93 -3.10 -0.04 14.87
CA ILE A 93 -3.53 -0.27 16.27
C ILE A 93 -2.53 -1.18 17.00
N ASP A 94 -2.09 -2.29 16.39
CA ASP A 94 -1.17 -3.27 17.00
C ASP A 94 0.15 -2.61 17.45
N ARG A 95 0.76 -1.78 16.59
CA ARG A 95 2.10 -1.22 16.80
C ARG A 95 2.27 -0.43 18.10
N PRO A 96 1.42 0.52 18.48
CA PRO A 96 1.54 1.22 19.76
C PRO A 96 1.10 0.39 20.96
N MET A 97 0.21 -0.60 20.76
CA MET A 97 -0.30 -1.43 21.85
C MET A 97 0.69 -2.50 22.28
N ARG A 98 1.30 -3.21 21.33
CA ARG A 98 2.17 -4.36 21.57
C ARG A 98 3.35 -4.09 22.54
N PRO A 99 4.11 -2.99 22.44
CA PRO A 99 5.22 -2.70 23.33
C PRO A 99 4.81 -2.45 24.79
N LEU A 100 3.55 -2.16 25.04
CA LEU A 100 3.00 -1.83 26.35
C LEU A 100 2.51 -3.07 27.14
N PHE A 101 2.59 -4.26 26.56
CA PHE A 101 2.38 -5.50 27.32
C PHE A 101 3.70 -5.97 27.94
N PRO A 102 3.64 -6.69 29.08
CA PRO A 102 4.85 -7.27 29.69
C PRO A 102 5.58 -8.20 28.71
N LYS A 103 6.90 -8.13 28.68
CA LYS A 103 7.73 -8.90 27.72
C LYS A 103 7.65 -10.41 27.90
N ASP A 104 7.30 -10.85 29.10
CA ASP A 104 7.16 -12.25 29.50
C ASP A 104 5.72 -12.75 29.52
N TYR A 105 4.77 -11.93 29.08
CA TYR A 105 3.35 -12.28 28.96
C TYR A 105 3.09 -13.07 27.68
N ARG A 106 2.42 -14.23 27.77
CA ARG A 106 2.18 -15.14 26.62
C ARG A 106 0.72 -15.57 26.45
N ASN A 107 -0.20 -15.05 27.26
CA ASN A 107 -1.62 -15.32 27.04
C ASN A 107 -2.08 -14.71 25.70
N ASP A 108 -3.03 -15.37 25.03
CA ASP A 108 -3.64 -14.80 23.84
C ASP A 108 -4.41 -13.52 24.19
N VAL A 109 -4.21 -12.46 23.44
CA VAL A 109 -4.98 -11.23 23.55
C VAL A 109 -5.61 -10.90 22.20
N THR A 110 -6.90 -10.61 22.19
CA THR A 110 -7.61 -10.13 21.01
C THR A 110 -8.22 -8.76 21.26
N LEU A 111 -7.86 -7.80 20.41
CA LEU A 111 -8.49 -6.49 20.34
C LEU A 111 -9.39 -6.49 19.10
N ASN A 112 -10.69 -6.37 19.30
CA ASN A 112 -11.65 -6.31 18.19
C ASN A 112 -12.30 -4.93 18.15
N ASN A 113 -12.27 -4.31 16.98
CA ASN A 113 -12.82 -2.99 16.71
C ASN A 113 -13.87 -3.09 15.60
N MET A 114 -15.12 -2.96 15.94
CA MET A 114 -16.24 -3.05 15.00
C MET A 114 -16.80 -1.66 14.69
N VAL A 115 -16.74 -1.26 13.44
CA VAL A 115 -17.31 0.01 12.96
C VAL A 115 -18.82 -0.15 12.79
N MET A 116 -19.60 0.62 13.57
CA MET A 116 -21.05 0.50 13.61
C MET A 116 -21.78 1.65 12.91
N SER A 117 -21.16 2.83 12.84
CA SER A 117 -21.65 4.01 12.13
C SER A 117 -20.45 4.87 11.70
N VAL A 118 -20.52 5.52 10.55
CA VAL A 118 -19.47 6.40 10.03
C VAL A 118 -20.05 7.77 9.69
N ASP A 119 -19.45 8.79 10.28
CA ASP A 119 -19.56 10.19 9.91
C ASP A 119 -18.29 10.56 9.13
N PRO A 120 -18.37 11.03 7.87
CA PRO A 120 -17.20 11.42 7.09
C PRO A 120 -16.32 12.51 7.73
N GLU A 121 -16.90 13.28 8.68
CA GLU A 121 -16.17 14.27 9.45
C GLU A 121 -15.37 13.67 10.63
N CYS A 122 -15.61 12.41 10.98
CA CYS A 122 -15.05 11.75 12.16
C CYS A 122 -14.58 10.33 11.81
N ARG A 123 -13.33 10.18 11.47
CA ARG A 123 -12.75 8.92 10.96
C ARG A 123 -12.80 7.78 11.98
N PRO A 124 -13.30 6.59 11.61
CA PRO A 124 -13.47 5.46 12.53
C PRO A 124 -12.15 4.86 13.00
N GLU A 125 -11.06 4.98 12.22
CA GLU A 125 -9.74 4.47 12.58
C GLU A 125 -9.21 5.10 13.87
N LEU A 126 -9.40 6.42 14.02
CA LEU A 126 -9.02 7.13 15.26
C LEU A 126 -9.76 6.57 16.47
N LEU A 127 -11.07 6.35 16.34
CA LEU A 127 -11.89 5.82 17.43
C LEU A 127 -11.47 4.39 17.79
N ALA A 128 -11.12 3.57 16.80
CA ALA A 128 -10.66 2.21 17.03
C ALA A 128 -9.31 2.18 17.81
N MET A 129 -8.39 3.09 17.50
CA MET A 129 -7.13 3.23 18.24
C MET A 129 -7.37 3.64 19.70
N LEU A 130 -8.15 4.69 19.92
CA LEU A 130 -8.50 5.17 21.25
C LEU A 130 -9.33 4.15 22.03
N GLY A 131 -10.31 3.54 21.39
CA GLY A 131 -11.17 2.52 21.98
C GLY A 131 -10.40 1.27 22.41
N SER A 132 -9.44 0.81 21.59
CA SER A 132 -8.53 -0.30 21.94
C SER A 132 -7.69 0.03 23.18
N ALA A 133 -7.12 1.24 23.23
CA ALA A 133 -6.34 1.71 24.38
C ALA A 133 -7.19 1.80 25.66
N ILE A 134 -8.40 2.37 25.58
CA ILE A 134 -9.34 2.47 26.71
C ILE A 134 -9.77 1.09 27.16
N ALA A 135 -10.28 0.23 26.25
CA ALA A 135 -10.78 -1.10 26.60
C ALA A 135 -9.72 -1.94 27.30
N THR A 136 -8.45 -1.88 26.83
CA THR A 136 -7.33 -2.60 27.44
C THR A 136 -6.93 -2.00 28.79
N SER A 137 -6.89 -0.67 28.90
CA SER A 137 -6.47 0.02 30.12
C SER A 137 -7.43 -0.22 31.30
N ILE A 138 -8.74 -0.18 31.05
CA ILE A 138 -9.75 -0.42 32.11
C ILE A 138 -9.98 -1.91 32.42
N SER A 139 -9.46 -2.83 31.59
CA SER A 139 -9.56 -4.29 31.77
C SER A 139 -8.64 -4.80 32.86
N ASP A 140 -8.77 -6.07 33.21
CA ASP A 140 -7.85 -6.80 34.08
C ASP A 140 -6.62 -7.37 33.32
N ILE A 141 -6.51 -7.14 32.01
CA ILE A 141 -5.36 -7.59 31.21
C ILE A 141 -4.10 -6.80 31.63
N PRO A 142 -2.93 -7.45 31.86
CA PRO A 142 -1.67 -6.78 32.13
C PRO A 142 -1.26 -5.86 30.98
N PHE A 143 -1.24 -4.56 31.25
CA PHE A 143 -0.97 -3.53 30.25
C PHE A 143 -0.35 -2.30 30.90
N CYS A 144 0.82 -1.85 30.41
CA CYS A 144 1.61 -0.73 30.93
C CYS A 144 1.25 0.61 30.26
N GLY A 145 0.04 0.74 29.73
CA GLY A 145 -0.49 1.99 29.20
C GLY A 145 -1.09 2.90 30.28
N PRO A 146 -1.88 3.91 29.89
CA PRO A 146 -2.48 4.03 28.55
C PRO A 146 -1.56 4.61 27.49
N CYS A 147 -1.99 4.46 26.24
CA CYS A 147 -1.51 5.25 25.12
C CYS A 147 -2.69 6.01 24.49
N ALA A 148 -2.39 7.08 23.78
CA ALA A 148 -3.36 7.84 22.99
C ALA A 148 -2.84 8.10 21.59
N THR A 149 -3.75 8.36 20.66
CA THR A 149 -3.44 8.58 19.26
C THR A 149 -4.15 9.83 18.77
N THR A 150 -3.43 10.65 18.00
CA THR A 150 -3.95 11.81 17.27
C THR A 150 -3.54 11.71 15.81
N GLN A 151 -4.43 12.17 14.92
CA GLN A 151 -4.18 12.31 13.50
C GLN A 151 -3.97 13.78 13.15
N ILE A 152 -2.96 14.08 12.33
CA ILE A 152 -2.68 15.43 11.81
C ILE A 152 -2.73 15.37 10.29
N GLY A 153 -3.59 16.19 9.70
CA GLY A 153 -3.59 16.52 8.28
C GLY A 153 -2.87 17.84 8.01
N MET A 154 -2.66 18.16 6.74
CA MET A 154 -2.22 19.50 6.31
C MET A 154 -3.05 19.90 5.09
N VAL A 155 -3.76 21.01 5.21
CA VAL A 155 -4.60 21.58 4.14
C VAL A 155 -4.16 23.01 3.92
N ASN A 156 -3.82 23.37 2.68
CA ASN A 156 -3.32 24.71 2.32
C ASN A 156 -2.11 25.19 3.18
N GLY A 157 -1.26 24.25 3.61
CA GLY A 157 -0.07 24.53 4.42
C GLY A 157 -0.32 24.67 5.93
N GLU A 158 -1.57 24.54 6.39
CA GLU A 158 -1.96 24.62 7.81
C GLU A 158 -2.28 23.23 8.36
N PHE A 159 -1.86 22.95 9.60
CA PHE A 159 -2.15 21.69 10.28
C PHE A 159 -3.62 21.60 10.69
N VAL A 160 -4.22 20.45 10.46
CA VAL A 160 -5.59 20.11 10.86
C VAL A 160 -5.55 18.92 11.80
N VAL A 161 -6.08 19.09 13.01
CA VAL A 161 -6.14 18.03 14.03
C VAL A 161 -7.37 17.17 13.80
N ASN A 162 -7.19 15.86 13.73
CA ASN A 162 -8.24 14.88 13.47
C ASN A 162 -9.10 15.29 12.25
N PRO A 163 -8.46 15.37 11.06
CA PRO A 163 -9.10 15.86 9.84
C PRO A 163 -10.31 15.01 9.44
N SER A 164 -11.23 15.61 8.69
CA SER A 164 -12.28 14.89 7.99
C SER A 164 -11.69 13.89 6.99
N GLN A 165 -12.50 12.94 6.50
CA GLN A 165 -12.03 12.02 5.45
C GLN A 165 -11.58 12.78 4.19
N ALA A 166 -12.30 13.82 3.80
CA ALA A 166 -11.96 14.64 2.64
C ALA A 166 -10.63 15.39 2.83
N ASP A 167 -10.39 15.98 4.01
CA ASP A 167 -9.12 16.66 4.31
C ASP A 167 -7.95 15.67 4.42
N TRP A 168 -8.22 14.45 4.89
CA TRP A 168 -7.23 13.37 4.95
C TRP A 168 -6.80 12.93 3.55
N ASP A 169 -7.76 12.71 2.65
CA ASP A 169 -7.49 12.18 1.31
C ASP A 169 -6.87 13.22 0.36
N ASN A 170 -7.27 14.49 0.51
CA ASN A 170 -6.84 15.57 -0.38
C ASN A 170 -5.74 16.46 0.22
N GLY A 171 -5.38 16.27 1.49
CA GLY A 171 -4.33 17.05 2.17
C GLY A 171 -2.92 16.62 1.78
N ASP A 172 -1.95 17.49 2.11
CA ASP A 172 -0.53 17.24 1.87
C ASP A 172 0.11 16.32 2.92
N LEU A 173 -0.57 16.04 4.02
CA LEU A 173 -0.08 15.21 5.13
C LEU A 173 -1.18 14.31 5.67
N GLN A 174 -0.84 13.06 5.86
CA GLN A 174 -1.62 12.02 6.54
C GLN A 174 -0.75 11.45 7.66
N LEU A 175 -0.72 12.09 8.82
CA LEU A 175 0.12 11.69 9.94
C LEU A 175 -0.72 11.10 11.08
N THR A 176 -0.33 9.94 11.57
CA THR A 176 -0.88 9.31 12.78
C THR A 176 0.24 9.13 13.79
N VAL A 177 0.08 9.68 14.99
CA VAL A 177 1.05 9.58 16.09
C VAL A 177 0.39 9.01 17.33
N ALA A 178 0.96 7.96 17.86
CA ALA A 178 0.60 7.45 19.18
C ALA A 178 1.69 7.76 20.22
N SER A 179 1.26 8.04 21.46
CA SER A 179 2.14 8.42 22.55
C SER A 179 1.73 7.76 23.87
N THR A 180 2.70 7.58 24.76
CA THR A 180 2.49 7.45 26.21
C THR A 180 2.49 8.83 26.86
N SER A 181 2.40 8.90 28.19
CA SER A 181 2.50 10.15 28.94
C SER A 181 3.82 10.91 28.75
N GLU A 182 4.87 10.22 28.31
CA GLU A 182 6.21 10.79 28.24
C GLU A 182 6.79 10.79 26.82
N LYS A 183 6.45 9.80 26.00
CA LYS A 183 7.20 9.47 24.77
C LYS A 183 6.29 9.14 23.61
N VAL A 184 6.79 9.36 22.39
CA VAL A 184 6.17 8.91 21.15
C VAL A 184 6.43 7.42 20.95
N ILE A 185 5.37 6.63 20.69
CA ILE A 185 5.45 5.17 20.57
C ILE A 185 5.12 4.64 19.17
N MET A 186 4.51 5.45 18.32
CA MET A 186 4.24 5.08 16.93
C MET A 186 4.10 6.33 16.07
N ILE A 187 4.70 6.28 14.88
CA ILE A 187 4.55 7.27 13.82
C ILE A 187 4.24 6.54 12.52
N GLU A 188 3.17 6.96 11.85
CA GLU A 188 2.89 6.56 10.48
C GLU A 188 2.48 7.79 9.67
N ALA A 189 3.14 8.03 8.54
CA ALA A 189 2.82 9.16 7.68
C ALA A 189 2.81 8.78 6.19
N GLY A 190 1.91 9.43 5.46
CA GLY A 190 1.98 9.67 4.02
C GLY A 190 2.02 11.18 3.79
N ALA A 191 2.83 11.67 2.86
CA ALA A 191 3.03 13.09 2.69
C ALA A 191 3.40 13.48 1.26
N ASN A 192 3.02 14.68 0.86
CA ASN A 192 3.41 15.28 -0.42
C ASN A 192 4.71 16.08 -0.25
N GLU A 193 5.85 15.38 -0.12
CA GLU A 193 7.19 15.98 0.00
C GLU A 193 7.31 16.99 1.17
N ILE A 194 6.76 16.64 2.33
CA ILE A 194 6.84 17.49 3.53
C ILE A 194 8.28 17.57 4.04
N LYS A 195 8.74 18.78 4.35
CA LYS A 195 10.07 19.04 4.93
C LYS A 195 10.21 18.36 6.29
N GLU A 196 11.42 17.92 6.62
CA GLU A 196 11.74 17.22 7.87
C GLU A 196 11.32 18.04 9.11
N GLU A 197 11.59 19.34 9.12
CA GLU A 197 11.26 20.23 10.23
C GLU A 197 9.75 20.34 10.46
N LYS A 198 8.97 20.42 9.37
CA LYS A 198 7.50 20.44 9.43
C LYS A 198 6.92 19.11 9.89
N MET A 199 7.53 17.99 9.48
CA MET A 199 7.13 16.67 9.95
C MET A 199 7.36 16.53 11.46
N ILE A 200 8.52 16.97 11.97
CA ILE A 200 8.83 16.98 13.41
C ILE A 200 7.83 17.87 14.18
N GLU A 201 7.51 19.06 13.66
CA GLU A 201 6.51 19.95 14.26
C GLU A 201 5.14 19.24 14.39
N ALA A 202 4.68 18.57 13.33
CA ALA A 202 3.41 17.86 13.34
C ALA A 202 3.41 16.65 14.31
N ILE A 203 4.52 15.91 14.40
CA ILE A 203 4.67 14.77 15.31
C ILE A 203 4.51 15.25 16.77
N TYR A 204 5.18 16.35 17.16
CA TYR A 204 5.12 16.83 18.52
C TYR A 204 3.85 17.61 18.84
N MET A 205 3.20 18.24 17.87
CA MET A 205 1.83 18.74 18.03
C MET A 205 0.86 17.61 18.39
N ALA A 206 0.92 16.48 17.68
CA ALA A 206 0.11 15.31 17.99
C ALA A 206 0.44 14.72 19.38
N HIS A 207 1.73 14.67 19.74
CA HIS A 207 2.16 14.22 21.06
C HIS A 207 1.58 15.07 22.20
N GLU A 208 1.57 16.39 22.08
CA GLU A 208 0.98 17.32 23.05
C GLU A 208 -0.53 17.10 23.22
N ILE A 209 -1.26 16.90 22.10
CA ILE A 209 -2.69 16.61 22.15
C ILE A 209 -2.94 15.25 22.80
N ASN A 210 -2.10 14.26 22.54
CA ASN A 210 -2.20 12.93 23.15
C ASN A 210 -2.11 13.00 24.69
N GLN A 211 -1.41 14.00 25.29
CA GLN A 211 -1.34 14.14 26.75
C GLN A 211 -2.71 14.39 27.37
N THR A 212 -3.55 15.22 26.73
CA THR A 212 -4.91 15.49 27.23
C THR A 212 -5.81 14.25 27.15
N ILE A 213 -5.64 13.44 26.11
CA ILE A 213 -6.39 12.19 25.95
C ILE A 213 -5.91 11.15 26.97
N ILE A 214 -4.60 11.06 27.24
CA ILE A 214 -4.02 10.15 28.24
C ILE A 214 -4.54 10.50 29.64
N GLU A 215 -4.60 11.79 29.99
CA GLU A 215 -5.21 12.23 31.26
C GLU A 215 -6.69 11.80 31.37
N PHE A 216 -7.46 11.98 30.31
CA PHE A 216 -8.84 11.52 30.25
C PHE A 216 -8.97 10.00 30.46
N ILE A 217 -8.10 9.19 29.83
CA ILE A 217 -8.06 7.74 30.01
C ILE A 217 -7.65 7.38 31.46
N ASN A 218 -6.63 8.03 32.00
CA ASN A 218 -6.17 7.79 33.36
C ASN A 218 -7.28 8.07 34.40
N ASN A 219 -8.08 9.11 34.20
CA ASN A 219 -9.21 9.40 35.08
C ASN A 219 -10.27 8.29 35.01
N MET A 220 -10.54 7.71 33.85
CA MET A 220 -11.41 6.54 33.73
C MET A 220 -10.84 5.31 34.41
N VAL A 221 -9.54 5.04 34.22
CA VAL A 221 -8.86 3.88 34.85
C VAL A 221 -8.86 4.01 36.37
N ALA A 222 -8.62 5.20 36.90
CA ALA A 222 -8.66 5.44 38.36
C ALA A 222 -10.05 5.18 38.97
N GLU A 223 -11.12 5.40 38.21
CA GLU A 223 -12.49 5.24 38.70
C GLU A 223 -13.06 3.83 38.50
N ILE A 224 -12.81 3.21 37.35
CA ILE A 224 -13.45 1.95 36.93
C ILE A 224 -12.48 0.85 36.50
N GLY A 225 -11.18 1.12 36.51
CA GLY A 225 -10.16 0.14 36.13
C GLY A 225 -10.21 -1.09 37.03
N LYS A 226 -10.06 -2.25 36.41
CA LYS A 226 -9.98 -3.53 37.14
C LYS A 226 -8.53 -3.79 37.60
N PRO A 227 -8.30 -4.45 38.73
CA PRO A 227 -6.99 -4.98 39.08
C PRO A 227 -6.48 -5.90 37.98
N LYS A 228 -5.20 -5.78 37.64
CA LYS A 228 -4.61 -6.63 36.60
C LYS A 228 -4.48 -8.06 37.09
N HIS A 229 -4.82 -9.05 36.25
CA HIS A 229 -4.76 -10.46 36.59
C HIS A 229 -3.28 -10.93 36.68
N GLU A 230 -3.04 -11.88 37.55
CA GLU A 230 -1.76 -12.59 37.65
C GLU A 230 -1.61 -13.52 36.43
N TYR A 231 -0.38 -13.70 35.96
CA TYR A 231 -0.07 -14.59 34.84
C TYR A 231 1.22 -15.37 35.08
N THR A 232 1.39 -16.47 34.38
CA THR A 232 2.63 -17.25 34.43
C THR A 232 3.68 -16.54 33.59
N SER A 233 4.75 -16.07 34.25
CA SER A 233 5.93 -15.48 33.61
C SER A 233 6.69 -16.53 32.78
N CYS A 234 7.05 -16.21 31.56
CA CYS A 234 7.93 -17.00 30.69
C CYS A 234 9.36 -16.42 30.67
N ALA A 235 9.73 -15.65 31.69
CA ALA A 235 11.09 -15.09 31.81
C ALA A 235 12.11 -16.21 32.04
N VAL A 236 13.27 -16.07 31.40
CA VAL A 236 14.40 -17.01 31.59
C VAL A 236 14.99 -16.81 32.97
N PRO A 237 15.20 -17.88 33.77
CA PRO A 237 15.80 -17.78 35.12
C PRO A 237 17.21 -17.19 35.07
N GLU A 238 17.53 -16.28 35.98
CA GLU A 238 18.89 -15.69 36.08
C GLU A 238 19.98 -16.74 36.33
N GLU A 239 19.64 -17.81 37.07
CA GLU A 239 20.54 -18.94 37.34
C GLU A 239 20.93 -19.66 36.01
N MET A 240 20.00 -19.78 35.09
CA MET A 240 20.27 -20.36 33.78
C MET A 240 21.26 -19.49 32.99
N PHE A 241 21.11 -18.17 33.00
CA PHE A 241 22.08 -17.28 32.36
C PHE A 241 23.48 -17.37 32.96
N ALA A 242 23.59 -17.53 34.27
CA ALA A 242 24.89 -17.72 34.93
C ALA A 242 25.56 -19.03 34.46
N ALA A 243 24.81 -20.14 34.45
CA ALA A 243 25.28 -21.42 33.94
C ALA A 243 25.65 -21.38 32.44
N MET A 244 24.87 -20.71 31.63
CA MET A 244 25.17 -20.53 30.20
C MET A 244 26.50 -19.83 29.96
N ARG A 245 26.83 -18.79 30.75
CA ARG A 245 28.10 -18.05 30.65
C ARG A 245 29.33 -18.85 31.06
N GLU A 246 29.18 -19.86 31.92
CA GLU A 246 30.24 -20.79 32.26
C GLU A 246 30.56 -21.78 31.13
N ILE A 247 29.55 -22.11 30.31
CA ILE A 247 29.65 -23.05 29.19
C ILE A 247 30.05 -22.35 27.89
N VAL A 248 29.43 -21.20 27.63
CA VAL A 248 29.65 -20.33 26.44
C VAL A 248 30.05 -18.95 26.93
N THR A 249 31.33 -18.61 26.76
CA THR A 249 31.84 -17.32 27.23
C THR A 249 31.24 -16.14 26.43
N PRO A 250 31.24 -14.92 26.98
CA PRO A 250 30.83 -13.73 26.20
C PRO A 250 31.63 -13.53 24.91
N GLU A 251 32.92 -13.91 24.93
CA GLU A 251 33.81 -13.81 23.74
C GLU A 251 33.40 -14.82 22.66
N GLU A 252 33.11 -16.09 23.06
CA GLU A 252 32.59 -17.10 22.11
C GLU A 252 31.26 -16.67 21.51
N MET A 253 30.35 -16.09 22.28
CA MET A 253 29.08 -15.57 21.76
C MET A 253 29.30 -14.37 20.82
N GLU A 254 30.23 -13.46 21.15
CA GLU A 254 30.60 -12.34 20.30
C GLU A 254 31.17 -12.80 18.94
N GLU A 255 32.09 -13.77 18.97
CA GLU A 255 32.65 -14.37 17.74
C GLU A 255 31.55 -15.03 16.89
N ALA A 256 30.61 -15.71 17.52
CA ALA A 256 29.53 -16.37 16.82
C ALA A 256 28.57 -15.40 16.09
N VAL A 257 28.31 -14.22 16.65
CA VAL A 257 27.41 -13.21 16.05
C VAL A 257 28.14 -12.23 15.13
N PHE A 258 29.47 -12.12 15.24
CA PHE A 258 30.26 -11.16 14.46
C PHE A 258 30.63 -11.72 13.09
N THR A 259 29.72 -11.55 12.13
CA THR A 259 29.90 -11.92 10.71
C THR A 259 28.91 -11.16 9.85
N ASP A 260 29.31 -10.80 8.63
CA ASP A 260 28.46 -10.20 7.60
C ASP A 260 27.57 -11.22 6.87
N VAL A 261 27.88 -12.53 7.00
CA VAL A 261 27.16 -13.62 6.34
C VAL A 261 26.13 -14.25 7.29
N LYS A 262 24.84 -14.05 6.98
CA LYS A 262 23.73 -14.56 7.80
C LYS A 262 23.79 -16.07 8.05
N GLN A 263 24.07 -16.86 7.02
CA GLN A 263 24.14 -18.33 7.09
C GLN A 263 25.24 -18.81 8.05
N VAL A 264 26.41 -18.19 7.99
CA VAL A 264 27.53 -18.52 8.90
C VAL A 264 27.15 -18.23 10.35
N ARG A 265 26.50 -17.11 10.60
CA ARG A 265 26.00 -16.77 11.95
C ARG A 265 25.00 -17.79 12.47
N GLU A 266 24.04 -18.20 11.63
CA GLU A 266 23.03 -19.19 12.00
C GLU A 266 23.66 -20.57 12.32
N GLU A 267 24.70 -20.97 11.58
CA GLU A 267 25.47 -22.19 11.87
C GLU A 267 26.23 -22.08 13.18
N ASN A 268 26.91 -20.97 13.45
CA ASN A 268 27.62 -20.73 14.70
C ASN A 268 26.68 -20.77 15.91
N ILE A 269 25.52 -20.12 15.81
CA ILE A 269 24.52 -20.11 16.89
C ILE A 269 23.90 -21.51 17.08
N ARG A 270 23.71 -22.27 16.02
CA ARG A 270 23.26 -23.67 16.13
C ARG A 270 24.25 -24.50 16.92
N ALA A 271 25.53 -24.40 16.60
CA ALA A 271 26.58 -25.11 17.35
C ALA A 271 26.62 -24.74 18.83
N ILE A 272 26.43 -23.45 19.16
CA ILE A 272 26.29 -22.98 20.54
C ILE A 272 25.04 -23.60 21.23
N THR A 273 23.92 -23.63 20.52
CA THR A 273 22.67 -24.18 21.05
C THR A 273 22.81 -25.67 21.35
N GLU A 274 23.37 -26.46 20.41
CA GLU A 274 23.66 -27.88 20.60
C GLU A 274 24.58 -28.13 21.82
N LYS A 275 25.65 -27.32 22.02
CA LYS A 275 26.53 -27.37 23.17
C LYS A 275 25.79 -27.13 24.50
N LEU A 276 24.83 -26.21 24.51
CA LEU A 276 24.00 -25.93 25.68
C LEU A 276 22.91 -27.00 25.91
N GLU A 277 22.32 -27.57 24.85
CA GLU A 277 21.39 -28.69 24.95
C GLU A 277 22.04 -29.93 25.61
N GLU A 278 23.25 -30.25 25.18
CA GLU A 278 24.02 -31.34 25.78
C GLU A 278 24.34 -31.09 27.27
N ALA A 279 24.73 -29.84 27.61
CA ALA A 279 25.09 -29.50 28.99
C ALA A 279 23.87 -29.46 29.91
N PHE A 280 22.68 -29.13 29.43
CA PHE A 280 21.44 -29.04 30.20
C PHE A 280 20.53 -30.26 30.01
N ALA A 281 21.02 -31.35 29.41
CA ALA A 281 20.23 -32.54 29.07
C ALA A 281 19.41 -33.13 30.23
N GLU A 282 19.88 -32.95 31.48
CA GLU A 282 19.22 -33.44 32.72
C GLU A 282 18.20 -32.43 33.28
N ASN A 283 18.08 -31.22 32.74
CA ASN A 283 17.21 -30.16 33.25
C ASN A 283 16.10 -29.81 32.23
N GLU A 284 14.98 -30.55 32.30
CA GLU A 284 13.85 -30.35 31.38
C GLU A 284 13.24 -28.95 31.43
N GLU A 285 13.26 -28.27 32.61
CA GLU A 285 12.74 -26.92 32.77
C GLU A 285 13.59 -25.90 31.97
N TRP A 286 14.92 -26.06 32.02
CA TRP A 286 15.80 -25.18 31.24
C TRP A 286 15.76 -25.48 29.75
N LEU A 287 15.65 -26.73 29.36
CA LEU A 287 15.51 -27.10 27.96
C LEU A 287 14.24 -26.49 27.32
N ALA A 288 13.16 -26.42 28.08
CA ALA A 288 11.91 -25.83 27.60
C ALA A 288 12.01 -24.34 27.22
N VAL A 289 12.94 -23.59 27.81
CA VAL A 289 13.16 -22.15 27.57
C VAL A 289 14.53 -21.85 26.95
N LEU A 290 15.27 -22.89 26.51
CA LEU A 290 16.63 -22.72 25.99
C LEU A 290 16.68 -21.82 24.75
N GLY A 291 15.72 -21.96 23.82
CA GLY A 291 15.66 -21.11 22.64
C GLY A 291 15.56 -19.63 22.97
N GLU A 292 14.69 -19.26 23.92
CA GLU A 292 14.55 -17.89 24.41
C GLU A 292 15.82 -17.43 25.17
N ALA A 293 16.44 -18.32 25.96
CA ALA A 293 17.67 -18.00 26.67
C ALA A 293 18.84 -17.69 25.71
N VAL A 294 19.02 -18.50 24.67
CA VAL A 294 20.02 -18.26 23.61
C VAL A 294 19.72 -16.96 22.86
N TYR A 295 18.45 -16.72 22.52
CA TYR A 295 18.02 -15.46 21.89
C TYR A 295 18.37 -14.23 22.75
N GLN A 296 18.09 -14.28 24.04
CA GLN A 296 18.40 -13.19 24.96
C GLN A 296 19.90 -13.01 25.16
N TYR A 297 20.67 -14.10 25.16
CA TYR A 297 22.14 -14.02 25.29
C TYR A 297 22.73 -13.33 24.05
N GLN A 298 22.33 -13.74 22.83
CA GLN A 298 22.70 -13.05 21.60
C GLN A 298 22.34 -11.56 21.68
N LYS A 299 21.11 -11.25 22.07
CA LYS A 299 20.61 -9.88 22.19
C LYS A 299 21.48 -9.05 23.14
N LYS A 300 21.79 -9.55 24.34
CA LYS A 300 22.66 -8.87 25.31
C LYS A 300 24.05 -8.62 24.73
N THR A 301 24.62 -9.61 24.02
CA THR A 301 25.94 -9.51 23.38
C THR A 301 25.95 -8.46 22.27
N VAL A 302 25.03 -8.51 21.32
CA VAL A 302 24.95 -7.56 20.20
C VAL A 302 24.70 -6.14 20.69
N ARG A 303 23.81 -5.95 21.69
CA ARG A 303 23.54 -4.62 22.27
C ARG A 303 24.77 -4.05 22.96
N LYS A 304 25.55 -4.88 23.69
CA LYS A 304 26.84 -4.49 24.31
C LYS A 304 27.83 -4.05 23.21
N MET A 305 28.00 -4.86 22.17
CA MET A 305 28.91 -4.54 21.05
C MET A 305 28.58 -3.15 20.45
N ILE A 306 27.28 -2.86 20.23
CA ILE A 306 26.86 -1.59 19.64
C ILE A 306 27.03 -0.44 20.61
N LEU A 307 26.50 -0.55 21.85
CA LEU A 307 26.47 0.55 22.84
C LEU A 307 27.85 0.87 23.44
N LYS A 308 28.64 -0.15 23.76
CA LYS A 308 29.90 0.03 24.50
C LYS A 308 31.13 0.00 23.57
N ASP A 309 31.12 -0.89 22.60
CA ASP A 309 32.27 -1.11 21.74
C ASP A 309 32.15 -0.37 20.40
N HIS A 310 31.00 0.26 20.11
CA HIS A 310 30.65 0.92 18.86
C HIS A 310 30.88 0.04 17.62
N LYS A 311 30.63 -1.28 17.79
CA LYS A 311 30.91 -2.33 16.82
C LYS A 311 29.60 -2.96 16.36
N ARG A 312 29.28 -2.87 15.08
CA ARG A 312 28.11 -3.56 14.50
C ARG A 312 28.45 -5.03 14.22
N PRO A 313 27.44 -5.94 14.25
CA PRO A 313 27.67 -7.38 14.02
C PRO A 313 28.32 -7.73 12.68
N ASP A 314 28.12 -6.92 11.67
CA ASP A 314 28.70 -7.08 10.32
C ASP A 314 29.98 -6.25 10.08
N GLY A 315 30.51 -5.63 11.12
CA GLY A 315 31.75 -4.84 11.06
C GLY A 315 31.63 -3.44 10.49
N ARG A 316 30.42 -3.00 10.08
CA ARG A 316 30.20 -1.64 9.58
C ARG A 316 30.34 -0.58 10.69
N ALA A 317 30.69 0.64 10.30
CA ALA A 317 30.54 1.81 11.18
C ALA A 317 29.05 2.11 11.45
N ILE A 318 28.75 2.83 12.53
CA ILE A 318 27.39 3.14 12.99
C ILE A 318 26.51 3.77 11.91
N THR A 319 27.08 4.65 11.10
CA THR A 319 26.37 5.38 10.01
C THR A 319 26.54 4.77 8.63
N GLN A 320 27.33 3.69 8.52
CA GLN A 320 27.64 3.10 7.24
C GLN A 320 26.47 2.30 6.67
N ILE A 321 26.13 2.59 5.42
CA ILE A 321 25.14 1.85 4.63
C ILE A 321 25.81 0.58 4.07
N ARG A 322 25.05 -0.53 3.94
CA ARG A 322 25.49 -1.76 3.27
C ARG A 322 25.86 -1.47 1.80
N PRO A 323 26.68 -2.32 1.17
CA PRO A 323 26.92 -2.20 -0.28
C PRO A 323 25.61 -2.18 -1.05
N LEU A 324 25.48 -1.19 -1.96
CA LEU A 324 24.27 -0.97 -2.76
C LEU A 324 24.56 -1.23 -4.24
N ALA A 325 23.58 -1.82 -4.93
CA ALA A 325 23.57 -1.93 -6.38
C ALA A 325 22.16 -1.72 -6.91
N ALA A 326 22.06 -1.15 -8.10
CA ALA A 326 20.82 -0.89 -8.80
C ALA A 326 20.96 -1.21 -10.28
N GLU A 327 19.97 -1.91 -10.84
CA GLU A 327 19.93 -2.21 -12.27
C GLU A 327 18.49 -2.17 -12.79
N VAL A 328 18.33 -1.86 -14.08
CA VAL A 328 17.06 -1.83 -14.77
C VAL A 328 17.03 -2.84 -15.92
N ASP A 329 15.82 -3.19 -16.40
CA ASP A 329 15.62 -4.09 -17.54
C ASP A 329 16.04 -5.55 -17.32
N LEU A 330 16.03 -6.01 -16.10
CA LEU A 330 16.37 -7.40 -15.77
C LEU A 330 15.42 -8.41 -16.45
N ILE A 331 14.13 -8.07 -16.56
CA ILE A 331 13.11 -8.95 -17.10
C ILE A 331 12.66 -8.47 -18.49
N PRO A 332 12.90 -9.26 -19.58
CA PRO A 332 12.82 -8.69 -20.94
C PRO A 332 11.40 -8.45 -21.48
N ARG A 333 10.36 -9.17 -21.03
CA ARG A 333 9.01 -9.08 -21.62
C ARG A 333 8.02 -8.24 -20.83
N VAL A 334 8.43 -7.69 -19.70
CA VAL A 334 7.59 -6.81 -18.87
C VAL A 334 7.61 -5.37 -19.40
N HIS A 335 6.77 -4.51 -18.86
CA HIS A 335 6.70 -3.11 -19.32
C HIS A 335 7.83 -2.26 -18.74
N GLY A 336 8.28 -2.58 -17.52
CA GLY A 336 9.47 -2.05 -16.87
C GLY A 336 9.88 -2.97 -15.74
N SER A 337 11.17 -3.06 -15.45
CA SER A 337 11.69 -3.79 -14.29
C SER A 337 12.95 -3.14 -13.75
N ALA A 338 13.15 -3.29 -12.44
CA ALA A 338 14.35 -2.87 -11.76
C ALA A 338 14.67 -3.77 -10.60
N MET A 339 15.93 -3.98 -10.31
CA MET A 339 16.43 -4.66 -9.13
C MET A 339 17.21 -3.67 -8.26
N PHE A 340 16.96 -3.72 -6.96
CA PHE A 340 17.71 -3.00 -5.95
C PHE A 340 18.31 -3.99 -4.96
N THR A 341 19.62 -3.95 -4.80
CA THR A 341 20.37 -4.81 -3.89
C THR A 341 20.96 -3.98 -2.77
N ARG A 342 20.82 -4.45 -1.53
CA ARG A 342 21.36 -3.84 -0.31
C ARG A 342 21.99 -4.94 0.56
N GLY A 343 23.29 -5.17 0.41
CA GLY A 343 23.95 -6.35 1.01
C GLY A 343 23.20 -7.64 0.64
N GLN A 344 22.77 -8.39 1.63
CA GLN A 344 21.98 -9.62 1.46
C GLN A 344 20.45 -9.35 1.42
N THR A 345 20.03 -8.25 0.81
CA THR A 345 18.62 -7.96 0.54
C THR A 345 18.47 -7.61 -0.93
N GLN A 346 17.66 -8.36 -1.69
CA GLN A 346 17.42 -8.16 -3.11
C GLN A 346 15.93 -8.08 -3.41
N ILE A 347 15.51 -7.01 -4.06
CA ILE A 347 14.13 -6.79 -4.50
C ILE A 347 14.12 -6.52 -6.00
N CYS A 348 13.32 -7.32 -6.72
CA CYS A 348 13.02 -7.05 -8.12
C CYS A 348 11.58 -6.53 -8.22
N THR A 349 11.41 -5.31 -8.73
CA THR A 349 10.08 -4.75 -9.00
C THR A 349 9.78 -4.75 -10.47
N ILE A 350 8.57 -5.18 -10.80
CA ILE A 350 8.03 -5.26 -12.15
C ILE A 350 6.84 -4.31 -12.28
N THR A 351 6.87 -3.44 -13.30
CA THR A 351 5.78 -2.52 -13.63
C THR A 351 4.96 -3.05 -14.80
N THR A 352 3.65 -3.02 -14.66
CA THR A 352 2.68 -3.32 -15.71
C THR A 352 1.77 -2.10 -15.91
N LEU A 353 1.60 -1.70 -17.16
CA LEU A 353 0.72 -0.61 -17.60
C LEU A 353 -0.49 -1.22 -18.32
N ALA A 354 -1.66 -0.68 -18.07
CA ALA A 354 -2.91 -1.14 -18.66
C ALA A 354 -3.87 0.05 -18.91
N PRO A 355 -4.92 -0.11 -19.72
CA PRO A 355 -5.98 0.90 -19.84
C PRO A 355 -6.66 1.19 -18.50
N LEU A 356 -7.31 2.35 -18.37
CA LEU A 356 -8.04 2.76 -17.16
C LEU A 356 -9.21 1.83 -16.80
N SER A 357 -9.73 1.04 -17.74
CA SER A 357 -10.71 -0.02 -17.44
C SER A 357 -10.19 -1.12 -16.52
N GLU A 358 -8.87 -1.23 -16.36
CA GLU A 358 -8.21 -2.25 -15.51
C GLU A 358 -7.87 -1.73 -14.09
N VAL A 359 -8.36 -0.55 -13.69
CA VAL A 359 -8.19 -0.05 -12.31
C VAL A 359 -8.84 -0.99 -11.30
N GLN A 360 -8.23 -1.11 -10.14
CA GLN A 360 -8.80 -1.91 -9.06
C GLN A 360 -10.11 -1.26 -8.57
N LYS A 361 -11.20 -2.02 -8.53
CA LYS A 361 -12.45 -1.57 -7.91
C LYS A 361 -12.35 -1.70 -6.40
N VAL A 362 -12.76 -0.66 -5.69
CA VAL A 362 -12.77 -0.59 -4.23
C VAL A 362 -14.22 -0.54 -3.76
N ASP A 363 -14.58 -1.43 -2.82
CA ASP A 363 -15.89 -1.47 -2.15
C ASP A 363 -15.62 -1.34 -0.64
N GLY A 364 -15.52 -0.11 -0.16
CA GLY A 364 -15.15 0.24 1.21
C GLY A 364 -16.17 1.15 1.89
N LEU A 365 -15.82 1.62 3.09
CA LEU A 365 -16.66 2.56 3.87
C LEU A 365 -16.63 3.97 3.27
N ASP A 366 -15.55 4.34 2.59
CA ASP A 366 -15.49 5.61 1.89
C ASP A 366 -16.24 5.53 0.54
N GLU A 367 -17.28 6.36 0.41
CA GLU A 367 -18.11 6.39 -0.79
C GLU A 367 -17.45 7.10 -1.97
N ASN A 368 -16.45 7.93 -1.69
CA ASN A 368 -15.74 8.70 -2.72
C ASN A 368 -14.65 7.86 -3.42
N ILE A 369 -14.11 6.84 -2.72
CA ILE A 369 -13.06 5.98 -3.26
C ILE A 369 -13.68 4.71 -3.84
N THR A 370 -13.98 4.71 -5.13
CA THR A 370 -14.57 3.56 -5.85
C THR A 370 -13.54 2.78 -6.69
N SER A 371 -12.36 3.36 -6.91
CA SER A 371 -11.30 2.74 -7.69
C SER A 371 -9.92 3.22 -7.26
N LYS A 372 -8.90 2.42 -7.57
CA LYS A 372 -7.50 2.69 -7.30
C LYS A 372 -6.72 2.48 -8.59
N ARG A 373 -6.11 3.55 -9.11
CA ARG A 373 -5.36 3.56 -10.39
C ARG A 373 -3.95 3.00 -10.25
N TYR A 374 -3.28 3.30 -9.14
CA TYR A 374 -1.97 2.77 -8.81
C TYR A 374 -2.10 1.66 -7.78
N MET A 375 -1.49 0.52 -8.05
CA MET A 375 -1.47 -0.65 -7.18
C MET A 375 -0.02 -1.06 -6.95
N HIS A 376 0.39 -1.16 -5.70
CA HIS A 376 1.69 -1.70 -5.33
C HIS A 376 1.53 -3.00 -4.54
N HIS A 377 1.94 -4.12 -5.11
CA HIS A 377 1.93 -5.42 -4.46
C HIS A 377 3.35 -5.84 -4.06
N TYR A 378 3.44 -6.54 -2.95
CA TYR A 378 4.71 -6.99 -2.38
C TYR A 378 4.61 -8.46 -2.02
N ASN A 379 5.57 -9.26 -2.45
CA ASN A 379 5.64 -10.69 -2.20
C ASN A 379 6.92 -11.03 -1.42
N PHE A 380 6.76 -11.88 -0.40
CA PHE A 380 7.84 -12.34 0.46
C PHE A 380 7.85 -13.87 0.53
N PRO A 381 8.36 -14.55 -0.50
CA PRO A 381 8.43 -16.00 -0.53
C PRO A 381 9.41 -16.55 0.49
N SER A 382 9.17 -17.76 1.01
CA SER A 382 9.97 -18.36 2.07
C SER A 382 11.43 -18.60 1.70
N TYR A 383 11.73 -18.85 0.42
CA TYR A 383 13.10 -19.00 -0.05
C TYR A 383 13.96 -17.74 0.16
N SER A 384 13.35 -16.56 0.22
CA SER A 384 14.08 -15.29 0.40
C SER A 384 14.83 -15.21 1.74
N VAL A 385 14.43 -16.01 2.71
CA VAL A 385 15.08 -16.15 4.01
C VAL A 385 15.62 -17.56 4.27
N GLY A 386 15.62 -18.45 3.25
CA GLY A 386 16.12 -19.82 3.35
C GLY A 386 15.15 -20.79 4.04
N GLU A 387 13.88 -20.42 4.19
CA GLU A 387 12.86 -21.27 4.85
C GLU A 387 12.05 -22.08 3.84
N THR A 388 11.51 -23.22 4.31
CA THR A 388 10.57 -24.06 3.55
C THR A 388 9.16 -23.88 4.10
N LYS A 389 8.29 -23.22 3.33
CA LYS A 389 6.86 -23.04 3.68
C LYS A 389 6.01 -23.20 2.43
N PRO A 390 4.77 -23.74 2.54
CA PRO A 390 3.85 -23.74 1.43
C PRO A 390 3.50 -22.33 1.00
N SER A 391 3.40 -22.10 -0.32
CA SER A 391 2.97 -20.80 -0.86
C SER A 391 1.49 -20.60 -0.51
N ARG A 392 1.22 -19.52 0.22
CA ARG A 392 -0.13 -19.04 0.55
C ARG A 392 -0.25 -17.63 0.02
N GLY A 393 -1.47 -17.10 -0.06
CA GLY A 393 -1.68 -15.71 -0.43
C GLY A 393 -0.96 -14.72 0.54
N PRO A 394 -0.86 -13.43 0.19
CA PRO A 394 -0.15 -12.44 0.99
C PRO A 394 -0.73 -12.34 2.40
N GLY A 395 0.14 -12.35 3.40
CA GLY A 395 -0.21 -12.13 4.79
C GLY A 395 -0.30 -10.64 5.13
N ARG A 396 -0.65 -10.32 6.38
CA ARG A 396 -0.77 -8.93 6.86
C ARG A 396 0.53 -8.13 6.74
N ARG A 397 1.70 -8.79 6.82
CA ARG A 397 3.01 -8.16 6.69
C ARG A 397 3.28 -7.72 5.24
N GLU A 398 3.02 -8.60 4.28
CA GLU A 398 3.17 -8.29 2.85
C GLU A 398 2.22 -7.16 2.42
N ILE A 399 0.97 -7.18 2.87
CA ILE A 399 0.02 -6.09 2.62
C ILE A 399 0.57 -4.77 3.18
N GLY A 400 1.08 -4.77 4.42
CA GLY A 400 1.65 -3.57 5.04
C GLY A 400 2.89 -3.03 4.33
N HIS A 401 3.79 -3.91 3.85
CA HIS A 401 4.98 -3.50 3.09
C HIS A 401 4.60 -2.94 1.72
N GLY A 402 3.64 -3.56 1.03
CA GLY A 402 3.11 -3.07 -0.24
C GLY A 402 2.49 -1.68 -0.10
N ALA A 403 1.64 -1.50 0.90
CA ALA A 403 0.98 -0.23 1.17
C ALA A 403 1.95 0.90 1.55
N LEU A 404 3.03 0.60 2.29
CA LEU A 404 4.07 1.59 2.60
C LEU A 404 4.77 2.09 1.33
N ALA A 405 5.12 1.18 0.42
CA ALA A 405 5.75 1.55 -0.84
C ALA A 405 4.78 2.29 -1.76
N GLU A 406 3.52 1.89 -1.79
CA GLU A 406 2.46 2.62 -2.50
C GLU A 406 2.32 4.05 -2.00
N LYS A 407 2.14 4.22 -0.69
CA LYS A 407 2.04 5.51 -0.01
C LYS A 407 3.25 6.42 -0.32
N ALA A 408 4.45 5.85 -0.35
CA ALA A 408 5.68 6.58 -0.66
C ALA A 408 5.74 7.11 -2.10
N LEU A 409 5.12 6.41 -3.06
CA LEU A 409 5.24 6.71 -4.49
C LEU A 409 4.07 7.51 -5.05
N VAL A 410 2.88 7.42 -4.46
CA VAL A 410 1.68 8.14 -4.92
C VAL A 410 1.92 9.65 -5.15
N PRO A 411 2.64 10.38 -4.26
CA PRO A 411 2.85 11.83 -4.44
C PRO A 411 3.62 12.21 -5.71
N VAL A 412 4.45 11.30 -6.23
CA VAL A 412 5.29 11.56 -7.40
C VAL A 412 4.74 11.02 -8.70
N LEU A 413 3.61 10.31 -8.67
CA LEU A 413 2.98 9.80 -9.87
C LEU A 413 2.36 10.93 -10.71
N PRO A 414 2.33 10.79 -12.04
CA PRO A 414 1.60 11.69 -12.92
C PRO A 414 0.09 11.58 -12.67
N THR A 415 -0.64 12.65 -12.95
CA THR A 415 -2.10 12.64 -12.93
C THR A 415 -2.66 11.70 -14.00
N GLU A 416 -3.96 11.39 -13.92
CA GLU A 416 -4.63 10.57 -14.92
C GLU A 416 -4.65 11.26 -16.31
N GLU A 417 -4.76 12.58 -16.32
CA GLU A 417 -4.74 13.37 -17.55
C GLU A 417 -3.36 13.36 -18.22
N GLU A 418 -2.28 13.43 -17.43
CA GLU A 418 -0.90 13.39 -17.92
C GLU A 418 -0.49 12.01 -18.42
N PHE A 419 -0.98 10.95 -17.75
CA PHE A 419 -0.62 9.57 -18.05
C PHE A 419 -1.80 8.62 -17.81
N PRO A 420 -2.69 8.43 -18.83
CA PRO A 420 -3.98 7.75 -18.70
C PRO A 420 -3.86 6.22 -18.65
N TYR A 421 -3.06 5.70 -17.72
CA TYR A 421 -2.87 4.27 -17.49
C TYR A 421 -3.25 3.86 -16.07
N ALA A 422 -3.84 2.69 -15.91
CA ALA A 422 -3.76 1.92 -14.69
C ALA A 422 -2.33 1.40 -14.54
N ILE A 423 -1.72 1.57 -13.37
CA ILE A 423 -0.33 1.24 -13.10
C ILE A 423 -0.28 0.20 -11.99
N ARG A 424 0.34 -0.95 -12.24
CA ARG A 424 0.59 -1.96 -11.23
C ARG A 424 2.07 -2.24 -11.12
N THR A 425 2.63 -2.08 -9.91
CA THR A 425 3.98 -2.53 -9.55
C THR A 425 3.89 -3.75 -8.64
N VAL A 426 4.77 -4.73 -8.87
CA VAL A 426 4.90 -5.92 -8.03
C VAL A 426 6.35 -6.06 -7.62
N SER A 427 6.61 -5.98 -6.32
CA SER A 427 7.93 -6.19 -5.75
C SER A 427 8.08 -7.63 -5.28
N GLU A 428 9.00 -8.35 -5.90
CA GLU A 428 9.36 -9.73 -5.56
C GLU A 428 10.63 -9.72 -4.70
N THR A 429 10.57 -10.28 -3.51
CA THR A 429 11.72 -10.41 -2.62
C THR A 429 12.53 -11.66 -3.00
N PHE A 430 13.73 -11.47 -3.56
CA PHE A 430 14.62 -12.58 -3.91
C PHE A 430 15.48 -13.01 -2.72
N GLU A 431 15.96 -12.05 -1.92
CA GLU A 431 16.72 -12.30 -0.71
C GLU A 431 16.41 -11.25 0.35
N SER A 432 16.43 -11.62 1.64
CA SER A 432 16.12 -10.72 2.74
C SER A 432 17.02 -10.88 3.95
N ASN A 433 17.68 -9.78 4.31
CA ASN A 433 18.38 -9.58 5.58
C ASN A 433 18.07 -8.17 6.15
N GLY A 434 16.78 -7.84 6.29
CA GLY A 434 16.30 -6.56 6.83
C GLY A 434 16.10 -5.45 5.78
N SER A 435 15.23 -4.51 6.10
CA SER A 435 14.88 -3.31 5.30
C SER A 435 14.35 -3.59 3.88
N THR A 436 13.65 -4.71 3.68
CA THR A 436 13.13 -5.12 2.37
C THR A 436 12.08 -4.16 1.80
N SER A 437 11.18 -3.62 2.64
CA SER A 437 10.17 -2.65 2.19
C SER A 437 10.80 -1.36 1.65
N GLN A 438 11.91 -0.92 2.23
CA GLN A 438 12.62 0.27 1.76
C GLN A 438 13.38 0.01 0.45
N ALA A 439 13.92 -1.19 0.27
CA ALA A 439 14.49 -1.62 -1.01
C ALA A 439 13.41 -1.72 -2.10
N SER A 440 12.18 -2.14 -1.75
CA SER A 440 11.07 -2.18 -2.70
C SER A 440 10.66 -0.79 -3.21
N ILE A 441 10.75 0.26 -2.39
CA ILE A 441 10.51 1.64 -2.81
C ILE A 441 11.53 2.08 -3.86
N CYS A 442 12.82 1.83 -3.61
CA CYS A 442 13.89 2.15 -4.56
C CYS A 442 13.72 1.40 -5.89
N ALA A 443 13.48 0.09 -5.84
CA ALA A 443 13.26 -0.73 -7.02
C ALA A 443 12.00 -0.29 -7.79
N SER A 444 10.91 0.05 -7.09
CA SER A 444 9.66 0.48 -7.70
C SER A 444 9.79 1.83 -8.41
N THR A 445 10.49 2.79 -7.80
CA THR A 445 10.84 4.07 -8.45
C THR A 445 11.52 3.83 -9.80
N MET A 446 12.59 3.03 -9.80
CA MET A 446 13.35 2.75 -11.02
C MET A 446 12.54 1.93 -12.04
N SER A 447 11.72 0.98 -11.58
CA SER A 447 10.85 0.20 -12.45
C SER A 447 9.78 1.05 -13.13
N LEU A 448 9.19 2.02 -12.44
CA LEU A 448 8.28 3.01 -13.01
C LEU A 448 8.98 3.87 -14.07
N MET A 449 10.17 4.38 -13.76
CA MET A 449 10.98 5.16 -14.70
C MET A 449 11.35 4.33 -15.95
N ALA A 450 11.74 3.07 -15.77
CA ALA A 450 12.07 2.14 -16.85
C ALA A 450 10.84 1.79 -17.72
N ALA A 451 9.65 1.77 -17.12
CA ALA A 451 8.39 1.58 -17.84
C ALA A 451 7.95 2.80 -18.67
N GLY A 452 8.60 3.95 -18.49
CA GLY A 452 8.23 5.21 -19.13
C GLY A 452 7.09 5.95 -18.42
N VAL A 453 6.87 5.68 -17.13
CA VAL A 453 5.95 6.47 -16.30
C VAL A 453 6.65 7.78 -15.94
N PRO A 454 6.10 8.95 -16.32
CA PRO A 454 6.73 10.25 -16.08
C PRO A 454 6.53 10.70 -14.63
N ILE A 455 7.14 9.98 -13.67
CA ILE A 455 7.13 10.38 -12.27
C ILE A 455 7.78 11.76 -12.10
N LYS A 456 7.26 12.56 -11.19
CA LYS A 456 7.73 13.94 -10.96
C LYS A 456 9.18 13.97 -10.43
N LYS A 457 9.52 13.06 -9.54
CA LYS A 457 10.83 12.91 -8.91
C LYS A 457 11.05 11.47 -8.46
N PRO A 458 12.30 11.00 -8.41
CA PRO A 458 12.61 9.70 -7.84
C PRO A 458 12.44 9.72 -6.30
N VAL A 459 12.03 8.58 -5.76
CA VAL A 459 11.86 8.34 -4.32
C VAL A 459 12.80 7.23 -3.89
N ALA A 460 13.53 7.45 -2.80
CA ALA A 460 14.31 6.41 -2.14
C ALA A 460 13.81 6.16 -0.71
N GLY A 461 13.99 4.93 -0.25
CA GLY A 461 13.65 4.50 1.10
C GLY A 461 14.85 3.95 1.85
N ILE A 462 14.91 4.25 3.15
CA ILE A 462 15.95 3.75 4.07
C ILE A 462 15.34 3.52 5.46
N SER A 463 15.97 2.67 6.28
CA SER A 463 15.62 2.51 7.69
C SER A 463 16.79 2.87 8.60
N CYS A 464 16.44 3.38 9.79
CA CYS A 464 17.32 3.52 10.91
C CYS A 464 16.85 2.62 12.05
N GLY A 465 17.80 2.09 12.81
CA GLY A 465 17.56 1.38 14.07
C GLY A 465 17.99 2.16 15.28
N LEU A 466 17.67 1.63 16.43
CA LEU A 466 18.02 2.21 17.72
C LEU A 466 18.44 1.09 18.66
N VAL A 467 19.49 1.35 19.43
CA VAL A 467 19.84 0.57 20.61
C VAL A 467 19.96 1.54 21.77
N THR A 468 19.16 1.32 22.83
CA THR A 468 19.17 2.14 24.05
C THR A 468 19.91 1.45 25.18
N GLY A 469 20.51 2.22 26.07
CA GLY A 469 21.12 1.74 27.30
C GLY A 469 20.19 1.86 28.51
N GLU A 470 20.75 2.24 29.66
CA GLU A 470 20.01 2.32 30.94
C GLU A 470 19.26 3.65 31.09
N THR A 471 19.69 4.69 30.43
CA THR A 471 19.08 6.03 30.49
C THR A 471 18.63 6.51 29.10
N ASP A 472 17.78 7.52 29.07
CA ASP A 472 17.28 8.10 27.82
C ASP A 472 18.36 8.79 26.97
N ASP A 473 19.49 9.13 27.57
CA ASP A 473 20.66 9.75 26.89
C ASP A 473 21.70 8.70 26.44
N ASP A 474 21.59 7.45 26.91
CA ASP A 474 22.47 6.34 26.51
C ASP A 474 21.84 5.58 25.34
N TYR A 475 22.05 6.06 24.11
CA TYR A 475 21.50 5.44 22.92
C TYR A 475 22.41 5.60 21.70
N ILE A 476 22.21 4.75 20.71
CA ILE A 476 22.86 4.83 19.40
C ILE A 476 21.82 4.61 18.30
N VAL A 477 21.75 5.56 17.35
CA VAL A 477 20.97 5.44 16.13
C VAL A 477 21.84 4.80 15.03
N LEU A 478 21.37 3.69 14.45
CA LEU A 478 22.05 2.92 13.40
C LEU A 478 21.45 3.26 12.04
N THR A 479 22.28 3.66 11.08
CA THR A 479 21.81 3.83 9.69
C THR A 479 21.82 2.49 8.96
N ASP A 480 20.75 2.18 8.22
CA ASP A 480 20.61 0.96 7.42
C ASP A 480 20.76 -0.33 8.23
N ILE A 481 19.76 -0.66 9.01
CA ILE A 481 19.77 -1.88 9.84
C ILE A 481 19.61 -3.15 9.01
N GLN A 482 20.36 -4.19 9.40
CA GLN A 482 20.17 -5.56 8.97
C GLN A 482 19.20 -6.33 9.89
N GLY A 483 18.83 -7.56 9.49
CA GLY A 483 17.88 -8.37 10.24
C GLY A 483 18.21 -8.57 11.72
N LEU A 484 19.47 -8.84 12.07
CA LEU A 484 19.88 -9.01 13.46
C LEU A 484 19.71 -7.73 14.29
N GLU A 485 20.01 -6.58 13.71
CA GLU A 485 19.87 -5.27 14.35
C GLU A 485 18.39 -4.87 14.49
N ASP A 486 17.54 -5.28 13.53
CA ASP A 486 16.07 -5.16 13.68
C ASP A 486 15.60 -6.06 14.83
N PHE A 487 16.01 -7.33 14.91
CA PHE A 487 15.56 -8.25 15.96
C PHE A 487 15.98 -7.80 17.38
N PHE A 488 17.21 -7.38 17.55
CA PHE A 488 17.79 -7.06 18.86
C PHE A 488 17.75 -5.58 19.24
N GLY A 489 17.49 -4.70 18.28
CA GLY A 489 17.30 -3.28 18.49
C GLY A 489 15.94 -2.94 19.08
N ASP A 490 15.75 -1.66 19.32
CA ASP A 490 14.57 -1.10 19.98
C ASP A 490 13.62 -0.39 19.02
N MET A 491 14.10 -0.06 17.80
CA MET A 491 13.34 0.68 16.80
C MET A 491 13.72 0.22 15.38
N ASP A 492 12.73 0.18 14.51
CA ASP A 492 12.84 0.15 13.05
C ASP A 492 12.10 1.38 12.49
N PHE A 493 12.86 2.43 12.15
CA PHE A 493 12.36 3.72 11.68
C PHE A 493 12.59 3.85 10.19
N LYS A 494 11.52 3.76 9.42
CA LYS A 494 11.52 3.74 7.97
C LYS A 494 11.08 5.09 7.43
N VAL A 495 11.89 5.68 6.56
CA VAL A 495 11.58 6.95 5.87
C VAL A 495 11.79 6.79 4.39
N ALA A 496 10.82 7.23 3.61
CA ALA A 496 10.92 7.39 2.18
C ALA A 496 10.69 8.84 1.77
N GLY A 497 11.29 9.27 0.68
CA GLY A 497 11.11 10.61 0.16
C GLY A 497 11.95 10.88 -1.08
N THR A 498 11.73 12.07 -1.62
CA THR A 498 12.50 12.67 -2.72
C THR A 498 13.70 13.45 -2.18
N GLN A 499 14.40 14.19 -3.03
CA GLN A 499 15.40 15.16 -2.59
C GLN A 499 14.79 16.31 -1.77
N ASP A 500 13.53 16.65 -2.00
CA ASP A 500 12.90 17.83 -1.45
C ASP A 500 12.16 17.60 -0.13
N GLY A 501 11.68 16.38 0.13
CA GLY A 501 10.94 16.10 1.35
C GLY A 501 10.52 14.64 1.51
N ILE A 502 9.85 14.38 2.62
CA ILE A 502 9.36 13.06 3.03
C ILE A 502 8.06 12.74 2.29
N THR A 503 7.94 11.50 1.81
CA THR A 503 6.70 10.98 1.22
C THR A 503 6.04 9.90 2.08
N ALA A 504 6.81 9.16 2.90
CA ALA A 504 6.24 8.21 3.85
C ALA A 504 7.16 7.98 5.06
N ILE A 505 6.53 7.75 6.22
CA ILE A 505 7.19 7.28 7.44
C ILE A 505 6.44 6.09 8.00
N GLN A 506 7.19 5.11 8.51
CA GLN A 506 6.65 4.05 9.36
C GLN A 506 7.65 3.74 10.46
N MET A 507 7.21 3.81 11.71
CA MET A 507 8.01 3.50 12.89
C MET A 507 7.43 2.32 13.65
N ASP A 508 8.27 1.32 13.89
CA ASP A 508 8.00 0.18 14.77
C ASP A 508 8.99 0.23 15.94
N ILE A 509 8.52 0.07 17.18
CA ILE A 509 9.37 0.06 18.38
C ILE A 509 9.10 -1.14 19.26
N LYS A 510 10.07 -1.47 20.12
CA LYS A 510 10.03 -2.58 21.08
C LYS A 510 10.24 -2.11 22.53
N ILE A 511 10.24 -0.80 22.75
CA ILE A 511 10.38 -0.12 24.04
C ILE A 511 9.18 0.82 24.26
N HIS A 512 9.10 1.45 25.41
CA HIS A 512 7.94 2.26 25.83
C HIS A 512 7.94 3.68 25.23
N GLY A 513 8.71 3.94 24.19
CA GLY A 513 8.67 5.17 23.43
C GLY A 513 10.03 5.79 23.16
N LEU A 514 10.03 6.82 22.31
CA LEU A 514 11.20 7.58 21.87
C LEU A 514 11.13 9.01 22.39
N THR A 515 12.29 9.52 22.81
CA THR A 515 12.47 10.93 23.13
C THR A 515 12.60 11.77 21.85
N ARG A 516 12.40 13.08 21.98
CA ARG A 516 12.50 14.02 20.84
C ARG A 516 13.88 13.98 20.16
N PRO A 517 15.02 14.00 20.88
CA PRO A 517 16.34 13.90 20.25
C PRO A 517 16.50 12.65 19.37
N ILE A 518 15.99 11.50 19.81
CA ILE A 518 16.07 10.24 19.04
C ILE A 518 15.28 10.36 17.72
N VAL A 519 14.07 10.91 17.76
CA VAL A 519 13.24 11.09 16.54
C VAL A 519 13.91 12.06 15.58
N GLU A 520 14.43 13.19 16.07
CA GLU A 520 15.12 14.20 15.27
C GLU A 520 16.39 13.60 14.62
N GLU A 521 17.20 12.84 15.38
CA GLU A 521 18.39 12.18 14.85
C GLU A 521 18.02 11.11 13.80
N ALA A 522 17.02 10.29 14.04
CA ALA A 522 16.56 9.27 13.08
C ALA A 522 16.12 9.91 11.75
N ILE A 523 15.36 11.00 11.80
CA ILE A 523 14.93 11.74 10.61
C ILE A 523 16.14 12.33 9.88
N ALA A 524 17.10 12.93 10.59
CA ALA A 524 18.32 13.47 9.98
C ALA A 524 19.16 12.39 9.31
N ARG A 525 19.41 11.26 9.99
CA ARG A 525 20.15 10.10 9.45
C ARG A 525 19.50 9.52 8.21
N THR A 526 18.18 9.35 8.24
CA THR A 526 17.44 8.83 7.07
C THR A 526 17.48 9.82 5.90
N ARG A 527 17.49 11.14 6.15
CA ARG A 527 17.65 12.14 5.10
C ARG A 527 19.00 12.04 4.40
N GLU A 528 20.10 11.99 5.15
CA GLU A 528 21.46 11.83 4.60
C GLU A 528 21.56 10.58 3.73
N ALA A 529 21.10 9.44 4.25
CA ALA A 529 21.14 8.17 3.55
C ALA A 529 20.26 8.14 2.30
N ARG A 530 19.07 8.75 2.36
CA ARG A 530 18.16 8.88 1.23
C ARG A 530 18.77 9.66 0.08
N LEU A 531 19.38 10.80 0.38
CA LEU A 531 20.05 11.63 -0.64
C LEU A 531 21.21 10.88 -1.30
N TYR A 532 22.01 10.17 -0.51
CA TYR A 532 23.08 9.32 -1.03
C TYR A 532 22.55 8.24 -1.99
N ILE A 533 21.47 7.54 -1.61
CA ILE A 533 20.86 6.50 -2.45
C ILE A 533 20.36 7.07 -3.77
N LEU A 534 19.68 8.22 -3.72
CA LEU A 534 19.16 8.89 -4.92
C LEU A 534 20.27 9.27 -5.89
N ASP A 535 21.32 9.94 -5.39
CA ASP A 535 22.35 10.54 -6.25
C ASP A 535 23.43 9.53 -6.69
N GLU A 536 23.89 8.66 -5.76
CA GLU A 536 25.07 7.81 -6.01
C GLU A 536 24.70 6.38 -6.49
N VAL A 537 23.42 5.95 -6.29
CA VAL A 537 23.03 4.58 -6.61
C VAL A 537 21.93 4.51 -7.67
N MET A 538 20.83 5.22 -7.47
CA MET A 538 19.68 5.12 -8.37
C MET A 538 19.87 5.93 -9.64
N LYS A 539 20.39 7.16 -9.54
CA LYS A 539 20.63 8.04 -10.67
C LYS A 539 21.61 7.47 -11.71
N PRO A 540 22.74 6.81 -11.34
CA PRO A 540 23.58 6.12 -12.30
C PRO A 540 22.90 4.95 -13.03
N ALA A 541 21.93 4.26 -12.40
CA ALA A 541 21.18 3.18 -13.03
C ALA A 541 20.11 3.69 -13.99
N ILE A 542 19.38 4.74 -13.61
CA ILE A 542 18.41 5.43 -14.44
C ILE A 542 18.22 6.87 -13.93
N ALA A 543 18.67 7.85 -14.72
CA ALA A 543 18.67 9.26 -14.31
C ALA A 543 17.29 9.92 -14.45
N GLU A 544 16.54 9.55 -15.50
CA GLU A 544 15.24 10.14 -15.83
C GLU A 544 14.26 9.06 -16.31
N PRO A 545 12.96 9.26 -16.17
CA PRO A 545 11.97 8.39 -16.79
C PRO A 545 12.17 8.28 -18.29
N ARG A 546 11.99 7.10 -18.86
CA ARG A 546 12.05 6.91 -20.30
C ARG A 546 10.98 7.75 -20.99
N ALA A 547 11.32 8.35 -22.11
CA ALA A 547 10.42 9.19 -22.89
C ALA A 547 9.23 8.43 -23.53
N GLN A 548 9.34 7.11 -23.62
CA GLN A 548 8.30 6.25 -24.19
C GLN A 548 8.08 5.03 -23.29
N VAL A 549 6.84 4.56 -23.26
CA VAL A 549 6.49 3.30 -22.59
C VAL A 549 7.23 2.11 -23.21
N GLY A 550 7.49 1.09 -22.41
CA GLY A 550 8.22 -0.10 -22.81
C GLY A 550 7.65 -0.76 -24.08
N ARG A 551 8.50 -1.49 -24.82
CA ARG A 551 8.15 -2.13 -26.11
C ARG A 551 6.86 -2.96 -26.04
N TYR A 552 6.65 -3.66 -24.94
CA TYR A 552 5.51 -4.56 -24.76
C TYR A 552 4.33 -3.90 -24.02
N ALA A 553 4.53 -2.66 -23.54
CA ALA A 553 3.45 -1.92 -22.92
C ALA A 553 2.41 -1.48 -23.98
N PRO A 554 1.12 -1.51 -23.64
CA PRO A 554 0.11 -0.97 -24.51
C PRO A 554 0.32 0.53 -24.69
N LYS A 555 0.17 1.02 -25.93
CA LYS A 555 0.16 2.44 -26.25
C LYS A 555 -1.27 2.95 -26.17
N ILE A 556 -1.45 4.24 -25.92
CA ILE A 556 -2.76 4.88 -25.86
C ILE A 556 -2.81 6.01 -26.89
N ILE A 557 -3.86 6.03 -27.68
CA ILE A 557 -4.25 7.17 -28.52
C ILE A 557 -5.51 7.75 -27.90
N SER A 558 -5.44 9.02 -27.47
CA SER A 558 -6.59 9.75 -26.97
C SER A 558 -7.17 10.63 -28.05
N MET A 559 -8.50 10.68 -28.14
CA MET A 559 -9.22 11.59 -28.99
C MET A 559 -10.52 12.07 -28.34
N GLN A 560 -10.98 13.25 -28.70
CA GLN A 560 -12.23 13.82 -28.20
C GLN A 560 -13.30 13.71 -29.27
N ILE A 561 -14.50 13.27 -28.89
CA ILE A 561 -15.68 13.25 -29.74
C ILE A 561 -16.81 14.06 -29.08
N ASP A 562 -17.78 14.47 -29.86
CA ASP A 562 -19.00 15.10 -29.35
C ASP A 562 -19.74 14.08 -28.44
N PRO A 563 -20.05 14.42 -27.17
CA PRO A 563 -20.82 13.54 -26.30
C PRO A 563 -22.13 13.02 -26.90
N GLN A 564 -22.80 13.83 -27.76
CA GLN A 564 -24.01 13.40 -28.44
C GLN A 564 -23.79 12.28 -29.47
N LYS A 565 -22.55 12.08 -29.91
CA LYS A 565 -22.15 11.02 -30.84
C LYS A 565 -21.68 9.73 -30.19
N ILE A 566 -21.54 9.69 -28.86
CA ILE A 566 -21.14 8.48 -28.12
C ILE A 566 -22.05 7.30 -28.48
N GLY A 567 -23.36 7.52 -28.54
CA GLY A 567 -24.35 6.51 -28.95
C GLY A 567 -24.09 5.91 -30.32
N ASP A 568 -23.62 6.71 -31.28
CA ASP A 568 -23.28 6.27 -32.64
C ASP A 568 -22.04 5.35 -32.64
N VAL A 569 -21.02 5.70 -31.85
CA VAL A 569 -19.78 4.92 -31.72
C VAL A 569 -20.02 3.61 -31.00
N VAL A 570 -20.77 3.63 -29.87
CA VAL A 570 -21.14 2.45 -29.12
C VAL A 570 -22.05 1.54 -29.93
N GLY A 571 -23.04 2.13 -30.59
CA GLY A 571 -24.06 1.41 -31.36
C GLY A 571 -25.05 0.65 -30.49
N GLN A 572 -26.10 0.10 -31.11
CA GLN A 572 -27.14 -0.63 -30.39
C GLN A 572 -26.56 -1.84 -29.66
N ARG A 573 -26.64 -1.85 -28.32
CA ARG A 573 -26.08 -2.91 -27.43
C ARG A 573 -24.57 -3.13 -27.64
N GLY A 574 -23.82 -2.09 -27.97
CA GLY A 574 -22.37 -2.18 -28.15
C GLY A 574 -21.92 -2.76 -29.50
N LYS A 575 -22.84 -2.97 -30.47
CA LYS A 575 -22.55 -3.68 -31.75
C LYS A 575 -21.46 -2.96 -32.57
N THR A 576 -21.50 -1.63 -32.65
CA THR A 576 -20.55 -0.86 -33.46
C THR A 576 -19.15 -0.87 -32.86
N ILE A 577 -19.03 -0.57 -31.56
CA ILE A 577 -17.73 -0.56 -30.87
C ILE A 577 -17.09 -1.96 -30.85
N ASN A 578 -17.88 -3.01 -30.63
CA ASN A 578 -17.38 -4.38 -30.68
C ASN A 578 -16.86 -4.80 -32.04
N ALA A 579 -17.52 -4.35 -33.13
CA ALA A 579 -17.04 -4.60 -34.49
C ALA A 579 -15.71 -3.90 -34.79
N ILE A 580 -15.48 -2.70 -34.24
CA ILE A 580 -14.20 -2.00 -34.36
C ILE A 580 -13.11 -2.79 -33.56
N ILE A 581 -13.41 -3.21 -32.32
CA ILE A 581 -12.52 -3.98 -31.48
C ILE A 581 -12.14 -5.32 -32.14
N GLU A 582 -13.10 -6.05 -32.66
CA GLU A 582 -12.86 -7.33 -33.37
C GLU A 582 -12.01 -7.14 -34.63
N GLN A 583 -12.22 -6.06 -35.39
CA GLN A 583 -11.48 -5.76 -36.62
C GLN A 583 -10.02 -5.34 -36.34
N THR A 584 -9.76 -4.67 -35.23
CA THR A 584 -8.48 -4.01 -34.98
C THR A 584 -7.68 -4.65 -33.85
N GLY A 585 -8.33 -5.45 -32.99
CA GLY A 585 -7.71 -6.08 -31.83
C GLY A 585 -7.32 -5.12 -30.71
N VAL A 586 -7.81 -3.86 -30.73
CA VAL A 586 -7.55 -2.83 -29.71
C VAL A 586 -8.61 -2.85 -28.62
N LYS A 587 -8.31 -2.25 -27.45
CA LYS A 587 -9.31 -1.90 -26.45
C LYS A 587 -9.74 -0.45 -26.65
N ILE A 588 -11.02 -0.14 -26.46
CA ILE A 588 -11.58 1.20 -26.61
C ILE A 588 -12.42 1.51 -25.39
N ASP A 589 -12.06 2.58 -24.68
CA ASP A 589 -12.81 3.12 -23.55
C ASP A 589 -13.35 4.50 -23.93
N ILE A 590 -14.62 4.80 -23.58
CA ILE A 590 -15.28 6.07 -23.84
C ILE A 590 -15.92 6.55 -22.56
N THR A 591 -15.63 7.80 -22.17
CA THR A 591 -16.22 8.46 -21.02
C THR A 591 -17.39 9.36 -21.41
N ASP A 592 -18.26 9.70 -20.47
CA ASP A 592 -19.50 10.46 -20.72
C ASP A 592 -19.25 11.87 -21.28
N ASP A 593 -18.06 12.43 -21.08
CA ASP A 593 -17.61 13.71 -21.63
C ASP A 593 -17.15 13.64 -23.09
N GLY A 594 -17.14 12.44 -23.69
CA GLY A 594 -16.71 12.19 -25.05
C GLY A 594 -15.22 11.93 -25.23
N SER A 595 -14.47 11.77 -24.16
CA SER A 595 -13.08 11.33 -24.25
C SER A 595 -13.01 9.87 -24.66
N VAL A 596 -12.25 9.56 -25.72
CA VAL A 596 -12.05 8.21 -26.27
C VAL A 596 -10.59 7.82 -26.09
N SER A 597 -10.34 6.70 -25.43
CA SER A 597 -9.03 6.10 -25.25
C SER A 597 -8.94 4.81 -26.06
N ILE A 598 -8.02 4.74 -27.02
CA ILE A 598 -7.76 3.58 -27.86
C ILE A 598 -6.41 2.98 -27.42
N CYS A 599 -6.45 1.76 -26.90
CA CYS A 599 -5.31 1.10 -26.29
C CYS A 599 -4.92 -0.16 -27.04
N GLY A 600 -3.63 -0.31 -27.38
CA GLY A 600 -3.11 -1.47 -28.09
C GLY A 600 -1.59 -1.48 -28.20
N THR A 601 -1.05 -2.58 -28.71
CA THR A 601 0.40 -2.73 -28.96
C THR A 601 0.76 -2.46 -30.44
N ASP A 602 -0.21 -2.58 -31.34
CA ASP A 602 -0.07 -2.32 -32.78
C ASP A 602 -0.58 -0.93 -33.12
N VAL A 603 0.35 -0.02 -33.42
CA VAL A 603 0.05 1.40 -33.71
C VAL A 603 -0.78 1.57 -34.97
N ASP A 604 -0.59 0.72 -36.00
CA ASP A 604 -1.34 0.80 -37.24
C ASP A 604 -2.79 0.41 -37.00
N MET A 605 -3.04 -0.61 -36.21
CA MET A 605 -4.40 -1.01 -35.81
C MET A 605 -5.08 0.02 -34.89
N MET A 606 -4.33 0.65 -34.02
CA MET A 606 -4.85 1.76 -33.19
C MET A 606 -5.25 2.97 -34.04
N ASN A 607 -4.41 3.36 -34.99
CA ASN A 607 -4.72 4.44 -35.95
C ASN A 607 -5.94 4.08 -36.81
N ARG A 608 -6.07 2.81 -37.18
CA ARG A 608 -7.24 2.32 -37.94
C ARG A 608 -8.52 2.43 -37.12
N ALA A 609 -8.47 2.06 -35.81
CA ALA A 609 -9.62 2.24 -34.92
C ALA A 609 -10.00 3.72 -34.75
N ALA A 610 -9.01 4.59 -34.57
CA ALA A 610 -9.23 6.04 -34.49
C ALA A 610 -9.86 6.61 -35.77
N GLU A 611 -9.42 6.14 -36.94
CA GLU A 611 -9.99 6.52 -38.23
C GLU A 611 -11.46 6.09 -38.33
N LEU A 612 -11.76 4.83 -37.95
CA LEU A 612 -13.14 4.32 -37.97
C LEU A 612 -14.06 5.13 -37.05
N ILE A 613 -13.60 5.48 -35.85
CA ILE A 613 -14.36 6.32 -34.92
C ILE A 613 -14.58 7.71 -35.51
N ARG A 614 -13.54 8.34 -36.08
CA ARG A 614 -13.68 9.65 -36.77
C ARG A 614 -14.71 9.62 -37.89
N ILE A 615 -14.71 8.57 -38.70
CA ILE A 615 -15.70 8.38 -39.77
C ILE A 615 -17.12 8.30 -39.20
N ILE A 616 -17.30 7.59 -38.08
CA ILE A 616 -18.63 7.40 -37.44
C ILE A 616 -19.19 8.74 -36.92
N VAL A 617 -18.33 9.57 -36.28
CA VAL A 617 -18.75 10.83 -35.63
C VAL A 617 -18.79 12.01 -36.60
N THR A 618 -18.19 11.89 -37.79
CA THR A 618 -18.16 12.95 -38.78
C THR A 618 -19.51 13.04 -39.52
N ASP A 619 -20.05 14.22 -39.63
CA ASP A 619 -21.17 14.51 -40.52
C ASP A 619 -20.59 14.81 -41.92
N PHE A 620 -20.90 13.93 -42.86
CA PHE A 620 -20.39 14.04 -44.22
C PHE A 620 -21.21 15.03 -45.06
N GLU A 621 -20.49 15.90 -45.77
CA GLU A 621 -21.07 16.87 -46.68
C GLU A 621 -21.09 16.34 -48.11
N ALA A 622 -22.00 16.91 -48.93
CA ALA A 622 -22.08 16.56 -50.35
C ALA A 622 -20.75 16.88 -51.05
N GLY A 623 -20.24 15.93 -51.83
CA GLY A 623 -18.99 16.02 -52.58
C GLY A 623 -17.81 15.26 -51.95
N GLN A 624 -17.90 14.81 -50.72
CA GLN A 624 -16.87 13.99 -50.11
C GLN A 624 -16.81 12.58 -50.68
N ILE A 625 -15.59 12.05 -50.86
CA ILE A 625 -15.32 10.72 -51.43
C ILE A 625 -15.04 9.74 -50.26
N LEU A 626 -15.74 8.61 -50.27
CA LEU A 626 -15.62 7.55 -49.26
C LEU A 626 -15.39 6.19 -49.95
N SER A 627 -14.73 5.29 -49.25
CA SER A 627 -14.63 3.88 -49.62
C SER A 627 -15.54 3.04 -48.75
N GLY A 628 -16.25 2.10 -49.30
CA GLY A 628 -17.14 1.21 -48.56
C GLY A 628 -17.28 -0.15 -49.20
N LYS A 629 -18.04 -1.02 -48.55
CA LYS A 629 -18.32 -2.40 -48.98
C LYS A 629 -19.82 -2.57 -49.26
N VAL A 630 -20.17 -3.20 -50.35
CA VAL A 630 -21.57 -3.55 -50.67
C VAL A 630 -22.07 -4.58 -49.65
N VAL A 631 -23.04 -4.20 -48.81
CA VAL A 631 -23.60 -5.06 -47.74
C VAL A 631 -25.01 -5.56 -48.07
N SER A 632 -25.73 -4.86 -48.94
CA SER A 632 -27.08 -5.30 -49.39
C SER A 632 -27.37 -4.77 -50.78
N ILE A 633 -28.02 -5.57 -51.59
CA ILE A 633 -28.48 -5.20 -52.92
C ILE A 633 -30.01 -5.32 -52.96
N LYS A 634 -30.66 -4.31 -53.50
CA LYS A 634 -32.11 -4.24 -53.76
C LYS A 634 -32.37 -3.86 -55.21
N GLU A 635 -33.57 -4.09 -55.70
CA GLU A 635 -33.97 -3.72 -57.07
C GLU A 635 -33.70 -2.24 -57.40
N PHE A 636 -33.81 -1.35 -56.40
CA PHE A 636 -33.67 0.11 -56.60
C PHE A 636 -32.25 0.64 -56.30
N GLY A 637 -31.30 -0.19 -55.80
CA GLY A 637 -29.95 0.25 -55.50
C GLY A 637 -29.17 -0.67 -54.55
N ALA A 638 -27.96 -0.27 -54.21
CA ALA A 638 -27.08 -0.99 -53.30
C ALA A 638 -26.85 -0.18 -52.02
N PHE A 639 -26.71 -0.89 -50.88
CA PHE A 639 -26.31 -0.29 -49.61
C PHE A 639 -24.81 -0.54 -49.43
N ILE A 640 -24.11 0.56 -49.15
CA ILE A 640 -22.67 0.59 -48.99
C ILE A 640 -22.35 0.90 -47.51
N GLU A 641 -21.73 -0.04 -46.82
CA GLU A 641 -21.19 0.19 -45.49
C GLU A 641 -19.79 0.82 -45.62
N PHE A 642 -19.63 2.05 -45.14
CA PHE A 642 -18.37 2.81 -45.20
C PHE A 642 -17.66 2.91 -43.84
N ALA A 643 -18.35 2.54 -42.76
CA ALA A 643 -17.80 2.29 -41.42
C ALA A 643 -18.72 1.30 -40.69
N PRO A 644 -18.24 0.59 -39.64
CA PRO A 644 -19.08 -0.33 -38.90
C PRO A 644 -20.39 0.31 -38.42
N GLY A 645 -21.51 -0.27 -38.87
CA GLY A 645 -22.88 0.23 -38.57
C GLY A 645 -23.31 1.50 -39.27
N LYS A 646 -22.51 2.05 -40.20
CA LYS A 646 -22.86 3.23 -41.01
C LYS A 646 -23.01 2.82 -42.47
N GLU A 647 -24.23 2.89 -42.96
CA GLU A 647 -24.57 2.54 -44.33
C GLU A 647 -25.15 3.76 -45.09
N GLY A 648 -24.88 3.78 -46.36
CA GLY A 648 -25.52 4.73 -47.26
C GLY A 648 -26.00 4.04 -48.54
N MET A 649 -27.01 4.61 -49.19
CA MET A 649 -27.65 4.01 -50.36
C MET A 649 -27.10 4.62 -51.65
N VAL A 650 -26.73 3.78 -52.61
CA VAL A 650 -26.48 4.15 -54.02
C VAL A 650 -27.66 3.71 -54.82
N HIS A 651 -28.44 4.69 -55.32
CA HIS A 651 -29.57 4.39 -56.22
C HIS A 651 -29.06 3.77 -57.54
N ILE A 652 -29.80 2.87 -58.17
CA ILE A 652 -29.42 2.18 -59.41
C ILE A 652 -28.93 3.14 -60.49
N SER A 653 -29.55 4.32 -60.60
CA SER A 653 -29.17 5.36 -61.58
C SER A 653 -27.84 6.07 -61.25
N LYS A 654 -27.25 5.81 -60.11
CA LYS A 654 -26.01 6.41 -59.63
C LYS A 654 -24.83 5.40 -59.51
N ILE A 655 -25.06 4.15 -60.00
CA ILE A 655 -24.04 3.12 -60.00
C ILE A 655 -23.11 3.24 -61.19
N SER A 656 -23.68 3.36 -62.40
CA SER A 656 -22.91 3.42 -63.61
C SER A 656 -23.33 4.63 -64.52
N LYS A 657 -22.39 5.04 -65.35
CA LYS A 657 -22.68 6.09 -66.44
C LYS A 657 -23.56 5.54 -67.52
N GLU A 658 -23.50 4.23 -67.76
CA GLU A 658 -24.39 3.54 -68.72
C GLU A 658 -25.65 3.05 -67.99
N ARG A 659 -26.75 2.92 -68.75
CA ARG A 659 -28.02 2.44 -68.23
C ARG A 659 -27.92 0.95 -67.90
N ILE A 660 -28.10 0.60 -66.64
CA ILE A 660 -28.12 -0.80 -66.14
C ILE A 660 -29.58 -1.21 -65.89
N ASN A 661 -29.91 -2.46 -66.15
CA ASN A 661 -31.21 -3.02 -65.85
C ASN A 661 -31.36 -3.60 -64.46
N ARG A 662 -30.29 -4.14 -63.91
CA ARG A 662 -30.24 -4.74 -62.55
C ARG A 662 -28.96 -4.31 -61.86
N VAL A 663 -29.03 -4.13 -60.58
CA VAL A 663 -27.87 -3.74 -59.73
C VAL A 663 -26.82 -4.85 -59.74
N GLU A 664 -27.25 -6.11 -59.73
CA GLU A 664 -26.40 -7.31 -59.74
C GLU A 664 -25.58 -7.47 -61.02
N ASP A 665 -25.91 -6.75 -62.10
CA ASP A 665 -25.14 -6.77 -63.34
C ASP A 665 -23.79 -6.05 -63.20
N VAL A 666 -23.64 -5.19 -62.15
CA VAL A 666 -22.46 -4.34 -61.92
C VAL A 666 -21.84 -4.52 -60.54
N LEU A 667 -22.66 -4.83 -59.54
CA LEU A 667 -22.20 -4.96 -58.13
C LEU A 667 -22.58 -6.32 -57.54
N THR A 668 -21.66 -6.89 -56.76
CA THR A 668 -21.92 -8.08 -55.99
C THR A 668 -21.76 -7.78 -54.49
N LEU A 669 -22.41 -8.62 -53.66
CA LEU A 669 -22.24 -8.52 -52.19
C LEU A 669 -20.77 -8.71 -51.83
N GLY A 670 -20.22 -7.77 -51.05
CA GLY A 670 -18.84 -7.81 -50.60
C GLY A 670 -17.89 -6.96 -51.46
N ASP A 671 -18.32 -6.42 -52.59
CA ASP A 671 -17.49 -5.55 -53.43
C ASP A 671 -17.05 -4.29 -52.68
N LYS A 672 -15.76 -3.93 -52.83
CA LYS A 672 -15.22 -2.66 -52.34
C LYS A 672 -15.43 -1.61 -53.42
N VAL A 673 -16.13 -0.55 -53.06
CA VAL A 673 -16.47 0.56 -54.01
C VAL A 673 -16.10 1.90 -53.41
N THR A 674 -15.69 2.82 -54.31
CA THR A 674 -15.50 4.23 -53.93
C THR A 674 -16.79 4.99 -54.34
N VAL A 675 -17.26 5.82 -53.43
CA VAL A 675 -18.51 6.58 -53.60
C VAL A 675 -18.31 8.05 -53.28
N VAL A 676 -19.04 8.92 -53.90
CA VAL A 676 -19.15 10.34 -53.52
C VAL A 676 -20.46 10.55 -52.77
N CYS A 677 -20.37 11.25 -51.63
CA CYS A 677 -21.54 11.63 -50.84
C CYS A 677 -22.40 12.66 -51.61
N LEU A 678 -23.69 12.43 -51.64
CA LEU A 678 -24.68 13.35 -52.21
C LEU A 678 -25.49 14.11 -51.13
N GLY A 679 -25.17 13.86 -49.85
CA GLY A 679 -25.92 14.36 -48.71
C GLY A 679 -26.98 13.37 -48.18
N LYS A 680 -27.85 13.83 -47.29
CA LYS A 680 -28.93 13.01 -46.71
C LYS A 680 -30.18 13.07 -47.62
N ASP A 681 -30.81 11.91 -47.78
CA ASP A 681 -32.10 11.82 -48.49
C ASP A 681 -33.26 12.37 -47.62
N LYS A 682 -34.48 12.42 -48.18
CA LYS A 682 -35.68 12.91 -47.48
C LYS A 682 -36.05 12.12 -46.24
N MET A 683 -35.43 10.95 -46.01
CA MET A 683 -35.59 10.07 -44.85
C MET A 683 -34.41 10.16 -43.90
N GLY A 684 -33.48 11.11 -44.11
CA GLY A 684 -32.30 11.31 -43.26
C GLY A 684 -31.18 10.30 -43.51
N ARG A 685 -31.24 9.42 -44.50
CA ARG A 685 -30.22 8.42 -44.82
C ARG A 685 -29.20 9.01 -45.79
N MET A 686 -27.92 8.58 -45.64
CA MET A 686 -26.83 8.97 -46.53
C MET A 686 -27.10 8.44 -47.95
N SER A 687 -26.95 9.31 -48.93
CA SER A 687 -27.10 9.01 -50.37
C SER A 687 -25.74 9.13 -51.05
N PHE A 688 -25.39 8.15 -51.86
CA PHE A 688 -24.11 8.06 -52.54
C PHE A 688 -24.22 7.88 -54.02
N SER A 689 -23.12 8.21 -54.73
CA SER A 689 -22.96 7.94 -56.16
C SER A 689 -21.61 7.30 -56.44
N ILE A 690 -21.58 6.22 -57.21
CA ILE A 690 -20.36 5.58 -57.71
C ILE A 690 -19.94 6.29 -59.01
N LYS A 691 -20.91 6.60 -59.90
CA LYS A 691 -20.62 7.16 -61.22
C LYS A 691 -20.05 8.58 -61.17
N ASP A 692 -20.30 9.34 -60.10
CA ASP A 692 -19.87 10.73 -59.96
C ASP A 692 -18.51 10.83 -59.26
N VAL A 693 -17.87 9.72 -58.94
CA VAL A 693 -16.48 9.68 -58.45
C VAL A 693 -15.55 10.15 -59.57
N LYS A 694 -14.79 11.24 -59.32
CA LYS A 694 -13.82 11.83 -60.26
C LYS A 694 -12.45 11.21 -60.11
#